data_c8cf10c6754a46724c659e6ada0fd0b7
#
_entry.id   c8cf10c6754a46724c659e6ada0fd0b7
#
_cell.length_a   1.000
_cell.length_b   1.000
_cell.length_c   1.000
_cell.angle_alpha   90.00
_cell.angle_beta   90.00
_cell.angle_gamma   90.00
#
_symmetry.space_group_name_H-M   'P 1'
#
loop_
_entity.id
_entity.type
_entity.pdbx_description
1 polymer ?
#
loop_
_entity_poly.entity_id
_entity_poly.type
_entity_poly.pdbx_seq_one_letter_code
_entity_poly.pdbx_strand_id
1 'polypeptide(L)'
;MAFPLRRPGASPTMKRLLLPLLLCSALAHGAPFYEGKSLAHPAISASQDSGADIAFLKEKDGVNGYYCECRDSNAKTYLLDQFGNAVIRSVFYASLDKESDNSVQTMLVLLRQGDRNGLRAYRYDRSAGKYRRLDGLQPALNRIAAQTGAPNAGQVKAALAKLAPMDYSVARGKSGNADIDAIDHTQGTVVGYYSNDGKPVAAGAKDAITYKKTFQKKDERFLTASYTLYSDAGAGILPNYRLWQVTWETAPQQFTGSEDGPSIIYSLAWDDGSVVERGQYAKGKRQGLWVREGMHEGSEKGHFVNGLQEGLWRFEYPKQSESGMYRAGKREGRWTVVNYADEDEVKGFDTYAGGQLNGPHERSMGGKLQTRGNYVNGARHGPWITEDGDGSFVDGLREGPWKLKLKDKATQSVTFVKGKKQGEAVDTDAQGALRLRDHYQAGVLNGARTRYLGPPGKEYVVYTATFRNGQLDGREQAFDDSGKILRLDTLWDKGKKQGLDARYYPNGKPERLAVIDQGRLLTHLREYYEDGQLLNDIHRCTFKEYGSTRDDVCEYHHMYYPDGKPQYYYAFQYGQRQEGYSNYPDGKRKDELLVDRAADTSVFNAYYPGGQLKCTEPRSGHSTRTVNGESMISYASADRDGDNICYHPNGKVASIYTFRKRVLVECGKRYDDTGKQTFPGPEGCPPPRKVDYPIGL
;
A
#
# COMPACT_ATOMS: atom_id res chain seq x y z
N MET A 1 26.76 -12.26 1.84
CA MET A 1 28.02 -11.79 2.46
C MET A 1 27.66 -10.69 3.44
N ALA A 2 27.78 -10.96 4.73
CA ALA A 2 27.45 -10.05 5.82
C ALA A 2 28.75 -9.40 6.30
N PHE A 3 28.73 -8.09 6.58
CA PHE A 3 29.76 -7.43 7.37
C PHE A 3 29.12 -6.66 8.52
N PRO A 4 29.70 -6.69 9.71
CA PRO A 4 29.10 -6.22 10.94
C PRO A 4 29.51 -4.78 11.28
N LEU A 5 28.55 -4.03 11.85
CA LEU A 5 28.78 -2.71 12.44
C LEU A 5 29.24 -2.84 13.91
N ARG A 6 30.39 -2.28 14.23
CA ARG A 6 30.97 -2.11 15.57
C ARG A 6 30.23 -1.01 16.35
N ARG A 7 29.96 -1.29 17.62
CA ARG A 7 29.65 -0.30 18.66
C ARG A 7 30.96 0.31 19.21
N PRO A 8 30.96 1.54 19.68
CA PRO A 8 31.93 2.02 20.67
C PRO A 8 31.26 2.20 22.05
N GLY A 9 32.08 1.95 23.02
CA GLY A 9 31.92 1.72 24.40
C GLY A 9 31.43 2.86 25.32
N ALA A 10 31.16 2.41 26.52
CA ALA A 10 30.62 3.15 27.64
C ALA A 10 31.71 3.82 28.49
N SER A 11 31.24 4.83 29.21
CA SER A 11 31.56 5.25 30.59
C SER A 11 32.25 6.60 30.75
N PRO A 12 32.22 7.30 31.92
CA PRO A 12 31.26 7.24 33.04
C PRO A 12 30.77 8.62 33.58
N THR A 13 29.74 8.52 34.46
CA THR A 13 29.39 9.42 35.58
C THR A 13 29.43 10.94 35.52
N MET A 14 28.23 11.55 35.67
CA MET A 14 28.05 12.70 36.55
C MET A 14 26.66 12.74 37.16
N LYS A 15 26.63 12.78 38.50
CA LYS A 15 25.48 12.97 39.38
C LYS A 15 25.00 14.42 39.35
N ARG A 16 23.67 14.60 39.56
CA ARG A 16 22.94 15.78 40.04
C ARG A 16 22.56 16.84 38.99
N LEU A 17 21.26 16.89 38.65
CA LEU A 17 20.35 17.98 39.08
C LEU A 17 18.92 17.59 38.70
N LEU A 18 18.10 17.36 39.72
CA LEU A 18 16.63 17.28 39.63
C LEU A 18 16.07 18.72 39.56
N LEU A 19 15.00 18.84 38.78
CA LEU A 19 14.02 19.94 38.60
C LEU A 19 14.32 20.88 37.40
N PRO A 20 13.26 21.31 36.69
CA PRO A 20 12.00 20.69 36.26
C PRO A 20 11.83 20.73 34.72
N LEU A 21 11.48 19.65 34.10
CA LEU A 21 10.97 19.63 32.71
C LEU A 21 9.56 19.04 32.70
N LEU A 22 8.66 19.73 33.39
CA LEU A 22 7.23 19.57 33.34
C LEU A 22 6.61 20.87 32.85
N LEU A 23 6.96 21.28 31.61
CA LEU A 23 6.33 22.44 30.96
C LEU A 23 6.73 22.44 29.47
N CYS A 24 6.27 21.41 28.72
CA CYS A 24 6.24 21.46 27.25
C CYS A 24 5.40 20.33 26.65
N SER A 25 4.14 20.15 27.12
CA SER A 25 3.11 19.39 26.40
C SER A 25 1.71 19.96 26.64
N ALA A 26 1.59 21.23 27.06
CA ALA A 26 0.32 21.85 27.37
C ALA A 26 -0.18 22.83 26.29
N LEU A 27 0.10 22.55 25.01
CA LEU A 27 -0.35 23.43 23.91
C LEU A 27 -1.10 22.73 22.77
N ALA A 28 -1.80 21.61 23.05
CA ALA A 28 -2.69 20.99 22.07
C ALA A 28 -3.91 20.24 22.66
N HIS A 29 -4.19 20.32 23.95
CA HIS A 29 -5.39 19.70 24.55
C HIS A 29 -6.19 20.78 25.29
N GLY A 30 -7.48 20.89 24.96
CA GLY A 30 -8.43 21.69 25.74
C GLY A 30 -8.42 21.28 27.22
N ALA A 31 -8.92 22.16 28.12
CA ALA A 31 -8.98 21.85 29.55
C ALA A 31 -9.66 20.50 29.82
N PRO A 32 -9.15 19.67 30.77
CA PRO A 32 -9.75 18.37 31.07
C PRO A 32 -11.24 18.50 31.38
N PHE A 33 -12.09 17.59 30.92
CA PHE A 33 -13.54 17.62 31.09
C PHE A 33 -14.01 17.69 32.58
N TYR A 34 -13.11 17.39 33.49
CA TYR A 34 -13.31 17.44 34.95
C TYR A 34 -12.72 18.70 35.62
N GLU A 35 -12.17 19.64 34.85
CA GLU A 35 -11.63 20.88 35.39
C GLU A 35 -12.72 21.69 36.15
N GLY A 36 -12.39 22.17 37.34
CA GLY A 36 -13.32 22.88 38.19
C GLY A 36 -14.36 22.02 38.91
N LYS A 37 -14.35 20.68 38.73
CA LYS A 37 -15.27 19.75 39.40
C LYS A 37 -14.65 19.10 40.62
N SER A 38 -15.47 18.73 41.61
CA SER A 38 -15.01 18.02 42.81
C SER A 38 -14.76 16.55 42.51
N LEU A 39 -13.50 16.12 42.56
CA LEU A 39 -13.09 14.73 42.36
C LEU A 39 -13.28 13.88 43.63
N ALA A 40 -13.81 12.67 43.46
CA ALA A 40 -13.87 11.63 44.48
C ALA A 40 -12.62 10.74 44.51
N HIS A 41 -11.83 10.76 43.45
CA HIS A 41 -10.56 10.08 43.25
C HIS A 41 -9.74 10.89 42.23
N PRO A 42 -8.39 10.93 42.29
CA PRO A 42 -7.57 11.53 41.25
C PRO A 42 -7.95 10.98 39.87
N ALA A 43 -8.05 11.88 38.89
CA ALA A 43 -8.33 11.45 37.52
C ALA A 43 -7.21 10.52 36.97
N ILE A 44 -7.57 9.61 36.10
CA ILE A 44 -6.70 8.59 35.58
C ILE A 44 -6.69 8.73 34.09
N SER A 45 -5.52 8.92 33.49
CA SER A 45 -5.35 8.74 32.05
C SER A 45 -5.40 7.25 31.75
N ALA A 46 -6.31 6.85 30.90
CA ALA A 46 -6.42 5.46 30.49
C ALA A 46 -5.14 5.02 29.74
N SER A 47 -4.84 3.73 29.84
CA SER A 47 -3.68 3.11 29.19
C SER A 47 -3.55 3.47 27.71
N GLN A 48 -2.36 3.30 27.15
CA GLN A 48 -2.00 3.61 25.74
C GLN A 48 -3.00 3.16 24.68
N ASP A 49 -3.93 2.25 25.01
CA ASP A 49 -4.87 1.63 24.08
C ASP A 49 -6.16 2.43 23.85
N SER A 50 -6.67 3.20 24.83
CA SER A 50 -7.95 3.91 24.69
C SER A 50 -7.82 5.44 24.58
N GLY A 51 -6.72 6.00 25.11
CA GLY A 51 -6.51 7.46 25.12
C GLY A 51 -7.62 8.28 25.80
N ALA A 52 -8.43 7.64 26.63
CA ALA A 52 -9.53 8.25 27.34
C ALA A 52 -9.10 8.66 28.76
N ASP A 53 -9.56 9.82 29.21
CA ASP A 53 -9.41 10.23 30.61
C ASP A 53 -10.63 9.76 31.41
N ILE A 54 -10.37 9.23 32.61
CA ILE A 54 -11.39 8.72 33.52
C ILE A 54 -11.38 9.56 34.81
N ALA A 55 -12.54 10.04 35.18
CA ALA A 55 -12.72 10.84 36.39
C ALA A 55 -13.91 10.37 37.23
N PHE A 56 -13.76 10.34 38.55
CA PHE A 56 -14.83 10.02 39.50
C PHE A 56 -15.24 11.33 40.19
N LEU A 57 -16.44 11.83 39.88
CA LEU A 57 -16.93 13.12 40.32
C LEU A 57 -17.89 12.99 41.51
N LYS A 58 -17.79 13.90 42.50
CA LYS A 58 -18.78 14.03 43.56
C LYS A 58 -19.94 14.90 43.06
N GLU A 59 -21.13 14.33 43.02
CA GLU A 59 -22.35 14.97 42.58
C GLU A 59 -23.41 14.91 43.68
N LYS A 60 -24.58 15.59 43.48
CA LYS A 60 -25.63 15.66 44.49
C LYS A 60 -26.14 14.27 44.90
N ASP A 61 -26.17 13.33 43.98
CA ASP A 61 -26.70 11.99 44.17
C ASP A 61 -25.62 10.95 44.49
N GLY A 62 -24.36 11.38 44.73
CA GLY A 62 -23.25 10.50 45.08
C GLY A 62 -22.05 10.66 44.18
N VAL A 63 -21.29 9.57 44.02
CA VAL A 63 -20.11 9.52 43.15
C VAL A 63 -20.47 8.88 41.82
N ASN A 64 -20.20 9.61 40.73
CA ASN A 64 -20.36 9.12 39.36
C ASN A 64 -19.01 9.03 38.67
N GLY A 65 -18.73 7.93 37.97
CA GLY A 65 -17.58 7.76 37.13
C GLY A 65 -17.87 8.14 35.68
N TYR A 66 -16.98 8.88 35.07
CA TYR A 66 -17.06 9.31 33.68
C TYR A 66 -15.78 8.98 32.94
N TYR A 67 -15.89 8.78 31.66
CA TYR A 67 -14.73 8.75 30.76
C TYR A 67 -14.94 9.66 29.55
N CYS A 68 -13.86 10.23 29.03
CA CYS A 68 -13.87 11.15 27.90
C CYS A 68 -12.92 10.65 26.81
N GLU A 69 -13.40 10.55 25.59
CA GLU A 69 -12.57 10.43 24.40
C GLU A 69 -12.14 11.83 23.94
N CYS A 70 -11.12 12.38 24.61
CA CYS A 70 -10.75 13.80 24.52
C CYS A 70 -9.62 14.06 23.49
N ARG A 71 -9.42 13.20 22.49
CA ARG A 71 -8.37 13.37 21.48
C ARG A 71 -8.68 14.39 20.40
N ASP A 72 -9.95 14.72 20.15
CA ASP A 72 -10.41 15.60 19.08
C ASP A 72 -11.27 16.75 19.59
N SER A 73 -11.44 17.80 18.79
CA SER A 73 -12.27 18.97 19.06
C SER A 73 -13.75 18.66 19.32
N ASN A 74 -14.19 17.41 19.14
CA ASN A 74 -15.53 16.88 19.42
C ASN A 74 -15.56 15.97 20.65
N ALA A 75 -14.80 16.26 21.68
CA ALA A 75 -14.73 15.48 22.91
C ALA A 75 -16.10 15.10 23.46
N LYS A 76 -16.40 13.80 23.53
CA LYS A 76 -17.64 13.27 24.12
C LYS A 76 -17.34 12.65 25.48
N THR A 77 -18.12 13.05 26.49
CA THR A 77 -18.05 12.47 27.83
C THR A 77 -19.18 11.47 28.02
N TYR A 78 -18.84 10.29 28.53
CA TYR A 78 -19.78 9.19 28.75
C TYR A 78 -19.82 8.82 30.23
N LEU A 79 -20.98 8.46 30.72
CA LEU A 79 -21.13 7.88 32.06
C LEU A 79 -20.55 6.46 32.06
N LEU A 80 -19.56 6.22 32.94
CA LEU A 80 -18.97 4.91 33.16
C LEU A 80 -19.87 4.06 34.07
N ASP A 81 -20.21 4.58 35.26
CA ASP A 81 -21.06 3.92 36.25
C ASP A 81 -21.46 4.91 37.36
N GLN A 82 -22.48 4.54 38.15
CA GLN A 82 -22.93 5.25 39.35
C GLN A 82 -22.56 4.47 40.61
N PHE A 83 -21.88 5.11 41.54
CA PHE A 83 -21.32 4.46 42.72
C PHE A 83 -22.09 4.87 44.01
N GLY A 84 -23.08 5.73 43.91
CA GLY A 84 -23.85 6.25 45.06
C GLY A 84 -22.92 6.88 46.11
N ASN A 85 -23.16 6.63 47.36
CA ASN A 85 -22.36 7.17 48.50
C ASN A 85 -21.06 6.36 48.75
N ALA A 86 -20.54 5.63 47.80
CA ALA A 86 -19.32 4.89 47.95
C ALA A 86 -18.09 5.80 47.94
N VAL A 87 -17.07 5.43 48.70
CA VAL A 87 -15.74 6.03 48.63
C VAL A 87 -14.88 5.21 47.67
N ILE A 88 -14.41 5.84 46.61
CA ILE A 88 -13.47 5.18 45.70
C ILE A 88 -12.09 5.14 46.34
N ARG A 89 -11.58 3.97 46.64
CA ARG A 89 -10.31 3.75 47.37
C ARG A 89 -9.13 3.61 46.47
N SER A 90 -9.30 2.93 45.33
CA SER A 90 -8.24 2.73 44.37
C SER A 90 -8.82 2.33 43.01
N VAL A 91 -8.17 2.78 41.97
CA VAL A 91 -8.43 2.35 40.59
C VAL A 91 -7.10 1.85 40.01
N PHE A 92 -7.11 0.66 39.47
CA PHE A 92 -5.91 0.04 38.95
C PHE A 92 -6.24 -0.91 37.81
N TYR A 93 -5.24 -1.23 37.01
CA TYR A 93 -5.38 -2.16 35.90
C TYR A 93 -4.75 -3.51 36.27
N ALA A 94 -5.39 -4.59 35.83
CA ALA A 94 -4.89 -5.94 35.92
C ALA A 94 -5.19 -6.72 34.66
N SER A 95 -4.24 -7.51 34.19
CA SER A 95 -4.50 -8.53 33.21
C SER A 95 -5.20 -9.70 33.90
N LEU A 96 -6.35 -10.09 33.40
CA LEU A 96 -7.09 -11.26 33.86
C LEU A 96 -6.71 -12.52 33.06
N ASP A 97 -5.89 -12.37 32.02
CA ASP A 97 -5.43 -13.45 31.17
C ASP A 97 -4.00 -13.86 31.46
N LYS A 98 -3.77 -15.14 31.53
CA LYS A 98 -2.42 -15.70 31.73
C LYS A 98 -1.67 -15.98 30.41
N GLU A 99 -2.33 -15.90 29.27
CA GLU A 99 -1.81 -16.41 27.99
C GLU A 99 -1.58 -15.38 26.90
N SER A 100 -1.96 -14.10 27.04
CA SER A 100 -1.75 -13.12 25.97
C SER A 100 -0.66 -12.11 26.33
N ASP A 101 0.37 -12.07 25.49
CA ASP A 101 1.49 -11.12 25.56
C ASP A 101 1.09 -9.68 25.17
N ASN A 102 -0.18 -9.46 24.77
CA ASN A 102 -0.79 -8.15 24.50
C ASN A 102 -2.11 -8.01 25.25
N SER A 103 -1.99 -7.91 26.54
CA SER A 103 -3.09 -7.84 27.49
C SER A 103 -4.00 -6.62 27.28
N VAL A 104 -5.24 -6.86 26.91
CA VAL A 104 -6.31 -5.90 27.17
C VAL A 104 -6.46 -5.79 28.68
N GLN A 105 -5.98 -4.68 29.25
CA GLN A 105 -6.02 -4.48 30.69
C GLN A 105 -7.45 -4.20 31.16
N THR A 106 -7.90 -4.95 32.18
CA THR A 106 -9.17 -4.70 32.85
C THR A 106 -8.96 -3.65 33.96
N MET A 107 -9.76 -2.59 33.90
CA MET A 107 -9.80 -1.57 34.95
C MET A 107 -10.61 -2.11 36.14
N LEU A 108 -10.02 -2.09 37.31
CA LEU A 108 -10.65 -2.49 38.57
C LEU A 108 -10.82 -1.28 39.47
N VAL A 109 -12.05 -1.08 39.95
CA VAL A 109 -12.42 0.00 40.88
C VAL A 109 -12.72 -0.63 42.26
N LEU A 110 -11.82 -0.39 43.20
CA LEU A 110 -12.02 -0.75 44.60
C LEU A 110 -12.77 0.37 45.32
N LEU A 111 -13.87 0.04 45.92
CA LEU A 111 -14.75 1.00 46.60
C LEU A 111 -15.12 0.51 48.01
N ARG A 112 -15.51 1.45 48.85
CA ARG A 112 -16.09 1.19 50.19
C ARG A 112 -17.44 1.87 50.30
N GLN A 113 -18.47 1.11 50.70
CA GLN A 113 -19.80 1.62 50.97
C GLN A 113 -20.20 1.20 52.37
N GLY A 114 -20.23 2.18 53.27
CA GLY A 114 -20.33 1.91 54.71
C GLY A 114 -19.16 1.07 55.21
N ASP A 115 -19.43 -0.07 55.84
CA ASP A 115 -18.40 -1.03 56.35
C ASP A 115 -18.05 -2.11 55.36
N ARG A 116 -18.64 -2.13 54.14
CA ARG A 116 -18.41 -3.16 53.14
C ARG A 116 -17.48 -2.64 52.03
N ASN A 117 -16.51 -3.47 51.71
CA ASN A 117 -15.69 -3.26 50.54
C ASN A 117 -16.40 -3.84 49.32
N GLY A 118 -16.25 -3.15 48.15
CA GLY A 118 -16.76 -3.58 46.87
C GLY A 118 -15.66 -3.51 45.82
N LEU A 119 -15.77 -4.28 44.80
CA LEU A 119 -14.88 -4.28 43.64
C LEU A 119 -15.72 -4.34 42.38
N ARG A 120 -15.45 -3.46 41.42
CA ARG A 120 -16.10 -3.45 40.11
C ARG A 120 -15.02 -3.54 39.02
N ALA A 121 -15.32 -4.22 37.91
CA ALA A 121 -14.41 -4.39 36.78
C ALA A 121 -15.03 -3.80 35.51
N TYR A 122 -14.16 -3.16 34.71
CA TYR A 122 -14.57 -2.53 33.45
C TYR A 122 -13.52 -2.83 32.36
N ARG A 123 -14.00 -2.99 31.14
CA ARG A 123 -13.14 -3.19 29.98
C ARG A 123 -13.57 -2.25 28.85
N TYR A 124 -12.60 -1.71 28.13
CA TYR A 124 -12.89 -0.90 26.96
C TYR A 124 -13.23 -1.82 25.77
N ASP A 125 -14.44 -1.66 25.25
CA ASP A 125 -14.91 -2.35 24.05
C ASP A 125 -14.58 -1.50 22.82
N ARG A 126 -13.54 -1.91 22.08
CA ARG A 126 -13.06 -1.18 20.89
C ARG A 126 -14.11 -1.11 19.79
N SER A 127 -14.98 -2.13 19.65
CA SER A 127 -16.02 -2.16 18.62
C SER A 127 -17.16 -1.21 18.93
N ALA A 128 -17.47 -1.01 20.20
CA ALA A 128 -18.51 -0.11 20.67
C ALA A 128 -18.02 1.28 21.09
N GLY A 129 -16.68 1.51 21.10
CA GLY A 129 -16.05 2.77 21.52
C GLY A 129 -16.35 3.13 22.97
N LYS A 130 -16.58 2.19 23.88
CA LYS A 130 -17.00 2.47 25.25
C LYS A 130 -16.54 1.45 26.26
N TYR A 131 -16.41 1.90 27.54
CA TYR A 131 -16.22 0.99 28.65
C TYR A 131 -17.50 0.23 28.95
N ARG A 132 -17.37 -1.07 29.16
CA ARG A 132 -18.44 -1.95 29.64
C ARG A 132 -18.07 -2.51 31.00
N ARG A 133 -19.04 -2.54 31.93
CA ARG A 133 -18.91 -3.22 33.19
C ARG A 133 -18.99 -4.72 32.98
N LEU A 134 -18.10 -5.45 33.66
CA LEU A 134 -18.00 -6.91 33.57
C LEU A 134 -18.85 -7.57 34.66
N ASP A 135 -20.18 -7.56 34.50
CA ASP A 135 -21.12 -8.06 35.51
C ASP A 135 -20.96 -9.57 35.80
N GLY A 136 -20.54 -10.35 34.81
CA GLY A 136 -20.24 -11.78 34.99
C GLY A 136 -19.13 -12.06 36.00
N LEU A 137 -18.23 -11.12 36.25
CA LEU A 137 -17.18 -11.21 37.28
C LEU A 137 -17.65 -10.81 38.68
N GLN A 138 -18.78 -10.13 38.82
CA GLN A 138 -19.23 -9.53 40.06
C GLN A 138 -19.31 -10.51 41.24
N PRO A 139 -19.79 -11.78 41.09
CA PRO A 139 -19.82 -12.75 42.20
C PRO A 139 -18.42 -13.10 42.71
N ALA A 140 -17.41 -13.23 41.82
CA ALA A 140 -16.04 -13.50 42.18
C ALA A 140 -15.38 -12.29 42.84
N LEU A 141 -15.63 -11.10 42.30
CA LEU A 141 -15.12 -9.82 42.84
C LEU A 141 -15.68 -9.55 44.24
N ASN A 142 -16.98 -9.85 44.48
CA ASN A 142 -17.60 -9.72 45.78
C ASN A 142 -16.96 -10.67 46.83
N ARG A 143 -16.62 -11.90 46.45
CA ARG A 143 -15.90 -12.84 47.35
C ARG A 143 -14.52 -12.33 47.69
N ILE A 144 -13.76 -11.83 46.73
CA ILE A 144 -12.42 -11.24 46.99
C ILE A 144 -12.54 -10.02 47.92
N ALA A 145 -13.49 -9.14 47.65
CA ALA A 145 -13.74 -7.95 48.48
C ALA A 145 -14.13 -8.31 49.93
N ALA A 146 -14.84 -9.43 50.14
CA ALA A 146 -15.29 -9.91 51.44
C ALA A 146 -14.20 -10.65 52.24
N GLN A 147 -13.27 -11.32 51.55
CA GLN A 147 -12.21 -12.13 52.22
C GLN A 147 -11.06 -11.30 52.81
N THR A 148 -10.89 -10.06 52.36
CA THR A 148 -9.79 -9.20 52.80
C THR A 148 -10.34 -7.99 53.53
N GLY A 149 -10.11 -7.84 54.79
CA GLY A 149 -10.69 -6.79 55.64
C GLY A 149 -10.52 -5.32 55.23
N ALA A 150 -9.57 -4.96 54.38
CA ALA A 150 -9.44 -3.71 53.62
C ALA A 150 -8.40 -3.88 52.53
N PRO A 151 -8.77 -4.58 51.41
CA PRO A 151 -7.78 -4.97 50.41
C PRO A 151 -7.18 -3.74 49.73
N ASN A 152 -5.88 -3.81 49.48
CA ASN A 152 -5.20 -2.92 48.55
C ASN A 152 -5.12 -3.56 47.14
N ALA A 153 -4.72 -2.78 46.13
CA ALA A 153 -4.63 -3.23 44.75
C ALA A 153 -3.74 -4.49 44.57
N GLY A 154 -2.63 -4.58 45.33
CA GLY A 154 -1.72 -5.73 45.29
C GLY A 154 -2.36 -7.02 45.83
N GLN A 155 -3.10 -6.91 46.96
CA GLN A 155 -3.83 -8.04 47.53
C GLN A 155 -4.96 -8.51 46.62
N VAL A 156 -5.68 -7.60 45.99
CA VAL A 156 -6.71 -7.92 45.00
C VAL A 156 -6.11 -8.64 43.78
N LYS A 157 -5.01 -8.13 43.22
CA LYS A 157 -4.27 -8.79 42.13
C LYS A 157 -3.82 -10.19 42.52
N ALA A 158 -3.25 -10.35 43.73
CA ALA A 158 -2.81 -11.65 44.22
C ALA A 158 -3.99 -12.62 44.45
N ALA A 159 -5.15 -12.15 44.90
CA ALA A 159 -6.35 -12.94 45.05
C ALA A 159 -6.94 -13.36 43.71
N LEU A 160 -6.99 -12.46 42.74
CA LEU A 160 -7.39 -12.77 41.36
C LEU A 160 -6.51 -13.82 40.70
N ALA A 161 -5.20 -13.74 40.91
CA ALA A 161 -4.23 -14.73 40.41
C ALA A 161 -4.40 -16.13 41.03
N LYS A 162 -5.03 -16.22 42.22
CA LYS A 162 -5.26 -17.49 42.96
C LYS A 162 -6.66 -18.07 42.73
N LEU A 163 -7.53 -17.39 41.98
CA LEU A 163 -8.84 -17.97 41.67
C LEU A 163 -8.65 -19.28 40.91
N ALA A 164 -9.03 -20.39 41.58
CA ALA A 164 -9.13 -21.67 40.90
C ALA A 164 -10.25 -21.59 39.87
N PRO A 165 -10.13 -22.29 38.73
CA PRO A 165 -11.19 -22.39 37.75
C PRO A 165 -12.49 -22.83 38.46
N MET A 166 -13.59 -22.14 38.24
CA MET A 166 -14.88 -22.51 38.87
C MET A 166 -15.56 -23.59 38.05
N ASP A 167 -16.12 -24.61 38.76
CA ASP A 167 -16.97 -25.62 38.17
C ASP A 167 -18.30 -24.96 37.78
N TYR A 168 -18.62 -24.88 36.49
CA TYR A 168 -19.81 -24.20 35.99
C TYR A 168 -20.79 -25.22 35.48
N SER A 169 -21.72 -25.62 36.32
CA SER A 169 -22.89 -26.39 35.91
C SER A 169 -24.03 -25.45 35.50
N VAL A 170 -24.08 -25.08 34.24
CA VAL A 170 -25.14 -24.24 33.71
C VAL A 170 -26.29 -25.13 33.20
N ALA A 171 -27.54 -24.68 33.38
CA ALA A 171 -28.69 -25.29 32.74
C ALA A 171 -28.47 -25.34 31.22
N ARG A 172 -28.73 -26.46 30.62
CA ARG A 172 -28.48 -26.72 29.20
C ARG A 172 -29.75 -26.88 28.41
N GLY A 173 -29.72 -26.52 27.16
CA GLY A 173 -30.76 -26.84 26.20
C GLY A 173 -30.93 -28.38 26.11
N LYS A 174 -32.16 -28.83 25.81
CA LYS A 174 -32.44 -30.27 25.66
C LYS A 174 -31.64 -30.85 24.50
N SER A 175 -30.90 -31.91 24.78
CA SER A 175 -30.07 -32.61 23.78
C SER A 175 -30.90 -33.46 22.81
N GLY A 176 -32.12 -33.79 23.20
CA GLY A 176 -32.96 -34.77 22.52
C GLY A 176 -32.62 -36.22 22.85
N ASN A 177 -31.73 -36.47 23.82
CA ASN A 177 -31.41 -37.78 24.34
C ASN A 177 -31.77 -37.83 25.83
N ALA A 178 -32.73 -38.68 26.21
CA ALA A 178 -33.28 -38.74 27.56
C ALA A 178 -32.23 -39.07 28.64
N ASP A 179 -31.28 -39.97 28.36
CA ASP A 179 -30.24 -40.34 29.32
C ASP A 179 -29.29 -39.17 29.57
N ILE A 180 -28.97 -38.43 28.51
CA ILE A 180 -28.07 -37.25 28.58
C ILE A 180 -28.79 -36.08 29.27
N ASP A 181 -30.08 -35.85 28.93
CA ASP A 181 -30.87 -34.77 29.51
C ASP A 181 -31.22 -35.00 31.00
N ALA A 182 -31.10 -36.23 31.48
CA ALA A 182 -31.34 -36.59 32.87
C ALA A 182 -30.14 -36.46 33.80
N ILE A 183 -28.94 -36.08 33.29
CA ILE A 183 -27.72 -35.95 34.09
C ILE A 183 -27.84 -34.82 35.11
N ASP A 184 -27.67 -35.14 36.39
CA ASP A 184 -27.34 -34.15 37.42
C ASP A 184 -25.82 -33.93 37.47
N HIS A 185 -25.37 -32.86 36.86
CA HIS A 185 -23.93 -32.50 36.75
C HIS A 185 -23.27 -32.21 38.11
N THR A 186 -24.05 -31.99 39.16
CA THR A 186 -23.52 -31.86 40.54
C THR A 186 -23.06 -33.21 41.11
N GLN A 187 -23.58 -34.30 40.58
CA GLN A 187 -23.23 -35.65 40.93
C GLN A 187 -22.12 -36.20 40.01
N GLY A 188 -21.88 -37.50 40.11
CA GLY A 188 -20.91 -38.21 39.29
C GLY A 188 -19.52 -38.30 39.87
N THR A 189 -18.74 -39.26 39.37
CA THR A 189 -17.38 -39.56 39.85
C THR A 189 -16.36 -39.03 38.87
N VAL A 190 -15.42 -38.22 39.33
CA VAL A 190 -14.31 -37.75 38.51
C VAL A 190 -13.38 -38.92 38.21
N VAL A 191 -13.08 -39.14 36.93
CA VAL A 191 -12.29 -40.26 36.45
C VAL A 191 -10.89 -39.83 35.97
N GLY A 192 -10.67 -38.53 35.66
CA GLY A 192 -9.36 -38.04 35.27
C GLY A 192 -9.34 -36.56 34.95
N TYR A 193 -8.13 -36.00 34.98
CA TYR A 193 -7.78 -34.67 34.50
C TYR A 193 -6.79 -34.81 33.34
N TYR A 194 -6.88 -33.93 32.34
CA TYR A 194 -6.14 -34.03 31.08
C TYR A 194 -5.58 -32.67 30.68
N SER A 195 -4.37 -32.68 30.11
CA SER A 195 -3.75 -31.53 29.46
C SER A 195 -4.35 -31.28 28.07
N ASN A 196 -3.93 -30.18 27.42
CA ASN A 196 -4.41 -29.80 26.09
C ASN A 196 -4.11 -30.88 25.01
N ASP A 197 -3.03 -31.63 25.17
CA ASP A 197 -2.65 -32.74 24.28
C ASP A 197 -3.26 -34.09 24.73
N GLY A 198 -4.23 -34.06 25.66
CA GLY A 198 -5.00 -35.23 26.10
C GLY A 198 -4.25 -36.17 27.05
N LYS A 199 -3.10 -35.79 27.57
CA LYS A 199 -2.37 -36.61 28.54
C LYS A 199 -2.98 -36.50 29.92
N PRO A 200 -3.07 -37.60 30.67
CA PRO A 200 -3.54 -37.56 32.05
C PRO A 200 -2.57 -36.76 32.93
N VAL A 201 -3.12 -35.87 33.75
CA VAL A 201 -2.40 -35.01 34.69
C VAL A 201 -3.03 -35.08 36.09
N ALA A 202 -2.30 -34.61 37.11
CA ALA A 202 -2.83 -34.58 38.48
C ALA A 202 -3.94 -33.51 38.61
N ALA A 203 -4.87 -33.74 39.53
CA ALA A 203 -5.86 -32.76 39.92
C ALA A 203 -5.19 -31.45 40.38
N GLY A 204 -5.59 -30.32 39.79
CA GLY A 204 -5.02 -29.01 40.11
C GLY A 204 -3.65 -28.72 39.47
N ALA A 205 -3.15 -29.56 38.57
CA ALA A 205 -1.99 -29.27 37.77
C ALA A 205 -2.26 -28.03 36.90
N LYS A 206 -1.23 -27.21 36.61
CA LYS A 206 -1.38 -25.96 35.84
C LYS A 206 -1.85 -26.19 34.41
N ASP A 207 -1.54 -27.35 33.85
CA ASP A 207 -1.88 -27.81 32.50
C ASP A 207 -3.14 -28.71 32.50
N ALA A 208 -3.85 -28.85 33.62
CA ALA A 208 -5.14 -29.54 33.69
C ALA A 208 -6.21 -28.70 33.01
N ILE A 209 -6.46 -28.95 31.73
CA ILE A 209 -7.42 -28.18 30.92
C ILE A 209 -8.77 -28.85 30.86
N THR A 210 -8.83 -30.17 30.90
CA THR A 210 -10.08 -30.93 30.85
C THR A 210 -10.17 -31.90 32.01
N TYR A 211 -11.34 -32.06 32.57
CA TYR A 211 -11.64 -33.21 33.46
C TYR A 211 -12.88 -33.91 33.02
N LYS A 212 -13.01 -35.21 33.41
CA LYS A 212 -14.13 -36.07 33.05
C LYS A 212 -14.80 -36.62 34.31
N LYS A 213 -16.17 -36.71 34.26
CA LYS A 213 -17.00 -37.36 35.26
C LYS A 213 -17.80 -38.46 34.63
N THR A 214 -18.01 -39.60 35.35
CA THR A 214 -18.96 -40.62 34.98
C THR A 214 -20.21 -40.56 35.87
N PHE A 215 -21.40 -40.82 35.29
CA PHE A 215 -22.69 -40.70 35.95
C PHE A 215 -23.45 -42.02 35.99
N GLN A 216 -23.42 -42.78 34.93
CA GLN A 216 -24.22 -43.99 34.76
C GLN A 216 -23.42 -45.07 34.05
N LYS A 217 -23.63 -46.34 34.42
CA LYS A 217 -23.11 -47.50 33.69
C LYS A 217 -24.25 -48.33 33.13
N LYS A 218 -24.18 -48.67 31.83
CA LYS A 218 -25.13 -49.52 31.11
C LYS A 218 -24.40 -50.33 30.04
N ASP A 219 -24.62 -51.65 30.00
CA ASP A 219 -23.99 -52.51 28.97
C ASP A 219 -22.49 -52.34 28.81
N GLU A 220 -21.73 -52.30 29.90
CA GLU A 220 -20.28 -52.03 29.94
C GLU A 220 -19.83 -50.64 29.44
N ARG A 221 -20.74 -49.75 29.13
CA ARG A 221 -20.48 -48.36 28.78
C ARG A 221 -20.78 -47.44 29.95
N PHE A 222 -20.07 -46.35 30.01
CA PHE A 222 -20.22 -45.30 31.03
C PHE A 222 -20.73 -44.02 30.35
N LEU A 223 -21.79 -43.43 30.89
CA LEU A 223 -22.22 -42.09 30.50
C LEU A 223 -21.27 -41.09 31.15
N THR A 224 -20.53 -40.38 30.31
CA THR A 224 -19.42 -39.54 30.73
C THR A 224 -19.65 -38.10 30.27
N ALA A 225 -19.37 -37.13 31.13
CA ALA A 225 -19.30 -35.72 30.77
C ALA A 225 -17.85 -35.20 30.89
N SER A 226 -17.43 -34.50 29.86
CA SER A 226 -16.13 -33.80 29.81
C SER A 226 -16.34 -32.29 29.99
N TYR A 227 -15.54 -31.70 30.88
CA TYR A 227 -15.56 -30.28 31.19
C TYR A 227 -14.19 -29.71 30.83
N THR A 228 -14.21 -28.70 29.98
CA THR A 228 -12.95 -28.05 29.57
C THR A 228 -12.84 -26.66 30.14
N LEU A 229 -11.61 -26.25 30.41
CA LEU A 229 -11.29 -24.90 30.88
C LEU A 229 -11.55 -23.91 29.76
N TYR A 230 -12.43 -22.96 30.02
CA TYR A 230 -12.76 -21.89 29.12
C TYR A 230 -12.51 -20.53 29.78
N SER A 231 -11.90 -19.63 29.06
CA SER A 231 -11.76 -18.23 29.43
C SER A 231 -11.98 -17.36 28.20
N ASP A 232 -12.67 -16.26 28.39
CA ASP A 232 -12.77 -15.23 27.35
C ASP A 232 -12.50 -13.87 28.00
N ALA A 233 -11.28 -13.45 27.85
CA ALA A 233 -10.83 -12.17 28.38
C ALA A 233 -11.53 -10.99 27.69
N GLY A 234 -11.94 -11.12 26.41
CA GLY A 234 -12.72 -10.13 25.67
C GLY A 234 -14.09 -9.89 26.26
N ALA A 235 -14.78 -10.97 26.65
CA ALA A 235 -16.08 -10.92 27.33
C ALA A 235 -15.97 -10.78 28.87
N GLY A 236 -14.75 -10.78 29.44
CA GLY A 236 -14.55 -10.69 30.88
C GLY A 236 -14.81 -12.00 31.63
N ILE A 237 -14.76 -13.13 30.94
CA ILE A 237 -14.99 -14.45 31.53
C ILE A 237 -13.70 -14.96 32.14
N LEU A 238 -13.69 -15.17 33.47
CA LEU A 238 -12.58 -15.82 34.15
C LEU A 238 -12.46 -17.28 33.74
N PRO A 239 -11.25 -17.87 33.77
CA PRO A 239 -11.06 -19.30 33.54
C PRO A 239 -12.00 -20.13 34.42
N ASN A 240 -12.85 -20.91 33.78
CA ASN A 240 -13.73 -21.83 34.45
C ASN A 240 -13.92 -23.10 33.61
N TYR A 241 -14.27 -24.20 34.28
CA TYR A 241 -14.59 -25.43 33.56
C TYR A 241 -16.04 -25.38 33.07
N ARG A 242 -16.23 -25.51 31.73
CA ARG A 242 -17.53 -25.58 31.07
C ARG A 242 -17.76 -26.97 30.51
N LEU A 243 -19.00 -27.42 30.57
CA LEU A 243 -19.41 -28.66 29.92
C LEU A 243 -19.13 -28.53 28.41
N TRP A 244 -18.30 -29.45 27.92
CA TRP A 244 -17.95 -29.51 26.50
C TRP A 244 -18.63 -30.64 25.77
N GLN A 245 -18.65 -31.86 26.38
CA GLN A 245 -19.21 -33.06 25.73
C GLN A 245 -19.88 -33.96 26.75
N VAL A 246 -20.99 -34.58 26.36
CA VAL A 246 -21.55 -35.75 27.06
C VAL A 246 -21.64 -36.89 26.06
N THR A 247 -21.11 -38.05 26.43
CA THR A 247 -21.05 -39.21 25.55
C THR A 247 -21.03 -40.52 26.35
N TRP A 248 -21.41 -41.64 25.69
CA TRP A 248 -21.15 -42.96 26.22
C TRP A 248 -19.76 -43.45 25.84
N GLU A 249 -19.05 -44.08 26.77
CA GLU A 249 -17.67 -44.54 26.60
C GLU A 249 -17.45 -45.91 27.19
N THR A 250 -16.56 -46.73 26.59
CA THR A 250 -16.16 -48.05 27.10
C THR A 250 -14.97 -47.95 28.08
N ALA A 251 -14.14 -46.92 27.96
CA ALA A 251 -12.99 -46.67 28.81
C ALA A 251 -12.90 -45.18 29.19
N PRO A 252 -13.68 -44.72 30.19
CA PRO A 252 -13.82 -43.29 30.50
C PRO A 252 -12.51 -42.66 31.05
N GLN A 253 -11.51 -43.44 31.39
CA GLN A 253 -10.18 -42.95 31.79
C GLN A 253 -9.32 -42.52 30.59
N GLN A 254 -9.70 -42.89 29.37
CA GLN A 254 -9.04 -42.39 28.16
C GLN A 254 -9.60 -41.01 27.78
N PHE A 255 -8.75 -40.13 27.27
CA PHE A 255 -9.18 -38.78 26.87
C PHE A 255 -10.17 -38.85 25.69
N THR A 256 -9.83 -39.62 24.66
CA THR A 256 -10.65 -39.85 23.47
C THR A 256 -10.47 -41.28 22.95
N GLY A 257 -11.34 -41.70 22.01
CA GLY A 257 -11.19 -42.97 21.29
C GLY A 257 -11.95 -44.14 21.94
N SER A 258 -12.58 -43.93 23.11
CA SER A 258 -13.40 -44.93 23.82
C SER A 258 -14.92 -44.67 23.68
N GLU A 259 -15.32 -43.66 22.93
CA GLU A 259 -16.73 -43.27 22.72
C GLU A 259 -17.48 -44.39 22.00
N ASP A 260 -18.63 -44.74 22.53
CA ASP A 260 -19.48 -45.79 21.99
C ASP A 260 -20.97 -45.58 22.36
N GLY A 261 -21.69 -44.85 21.51
CA GLY A 261 -23.09 -44.47 21.70
C GLY A 261 -23.37 -43.01 21.34
N PRO A 262 -24.54 -42.50 21.73
CA PRO A 262 -24.90 -41.10 21.53
C PRO A 262 -23.87 -40.13 22.15
N SER A 263 -23.60 -39.04 21.42
CA SER A 263 -22.71 -37.97 21.86
C SER A 263 -23.32 -36.61 21.54
N ILE A 264 -23.20 -35.69 22.51
CA ILE A 264 -23.64 -34.31 22.41
C ILE A 264 -22.45 -33.43 22.75
N ILE A 265 -22.18 -32.44 21.91
CA ILE A 265 -21.18 -31.42 22.12
C ILE A 265 -21.87 -30.07 22.35
N TYR A 266 -21.42 -29.33 23.36
CA TYR A 266 -21.99 -28.06 23.79
C TYR A 266 -21.06 -26.91 23.43
N SER A 267 -21.62 -25.73 23.18
CA SER A 267 -20.86 -24.50 22.96
C SER A 267 -20.10 -24.12 24.22
N LEU A 268 -18.84 -23.80 24.06
CA LEU A 268 -18.01 -23.19 25.11
C LEU A 268 -18.14 -21.67 25.14
N ALA A 269 -18.46 -21.07 23.97
CA ALA A 269 -18.53 -19.62 23.81
C ALA A 269 -19.80 -18.99 24.37
N TRP A 270 -20.90 -19.75 24.45
CA TRP A 270 -22.23 -19.25 24.85
C TRP A 270 -22.60 -19.74 26.27
N ASP A 271 -23.03 -18.82 27.11
CA ASP A 271 -23.42 -19.13 28.49
C ASP A 271 -24.75 -19.89 28.58
N ASP A 272 -25.49 -19.98 27.49
CA ASP A 272 -26.80 -20.70 27.42
C ASP A 272 -26.67 -22.24 27.30
N GLY A 273 -25.43 -22.73 27.10
CA GLY A 273 -25.16 -24.15 26.95
C GLY A 273 -25.82 -24.79 25.75
N SER A 274 -25.96 -24.05 24.65
CA SER A 274 -26.54 -24.55 23.41
C SER A 274 -25.78 -25.78 22.88
N VAL A 275 -26.57 -26.75 22.36
CA VAL A 275 -26.03 -27.92 21.67
C VAL A 275 -25.47 -27.47 20.33
N VAL A 276 -24.17 -27.69 20.11
CA VAL A 276 -23.53 -27.36 18.83
C VAL A 276 -23.32 -28.53 17.91
N GLU A 277 -23.23 -29.77 18.49
CA GLU A 277 -23.07 -30.96 17.64
C GLU A 277 -23.70 -32.16 18.31
N ARG A 278 -24.34 -33.03 17.53
CA ARG A 278 -24.94 -34.31 18.02
C ARG A 278 -24.76 -35.41 17.01
N GLY A 279 -24.55 -36.62 17.49
CA GLY A 279 -24.42 -37.82 16.68
C GLY A 279 -24.17 -39.06 17.50
N GLN A 280 -23.59 -40.05 16.88
CA GLN A 280 -23.24 -41.29 17.52
C GLN A 280 -21.83 -41.71 17.23
N TYR A 281 -21.20 -42.35 18.18
CA TYR A 281 -19.92 -43.05 18.02
C TYR A 281 -20.16 -44.58 18.03
N ALA A 282 -19.28 -45.28 17.33
CA ALA A 282 -19.10 -46.72 17.47
C ALA A 282 -17.59 -47.01 17.53
N LYS A 283 -17.15 -47.60 18.64
CA LYS A 283 -15.71 -47.93 18.86
C LYS A 283 -14.77 -46.74 18.63
N GLY A 284 -15.11 -45.58 19.20
CA GLY A 284 -14.34 -44.34 19.09
C GLY A 284 -14.40 -43.62 17.74
N LYS A 285 -15.24 -44.08 16.81
CA LYS A 285 -15.37 -43.45 15.49
C LYS A 285 -16.82 -42.94 15.29
N ARG A 286 -16.96 -41.76 14.67
CA ARG A 286 -18.27 -41.22 14.30
C ARG A 286 -19.01 -42.19 13.39
N GLN A 287 -20.28 -42.40 13.69
CA GLN A 287 -21.16 -43.33 12.98
C GLN A 287 -22.56 -42.74 12.82
N GLY A 288 -23.24 -43.05 11.70
CA GLY A 288 -24.61 -42.60 11.46
C GLY A 288 -24.73 -41.09 11.23
N LEU A 289 -25.92 -40.56 11.48
CA LEU A 289 -26.24 -39.16 11.25
C LEU A 289 -25.56 -38.25 12.27
N TRP A 290 -24.86 -37.24 11.80
CA TRP A 290 -24.29 -36.15 12.59
C TRP A 290 -24.90 -34.82 12.15
N VAL A 291 -25.22 -33.98 13.14
CA VAL A 291 -25.79 -32.65 12.96
C VAL A 291 -24.98 -31.68 13.82
N ARG A 292 -24.43 -30.64 13.19
CA ARG A 292 -23.83 -29.50 13.87
C ARG A 292 -24.69 -28.27 13.59
N GLU A 293 -25.04 -27.55 14.64
CA GLU A 293 -25.88 -26.35 14.57
C GLU A 293 -25.23 -25.25 15.42
N GLY A 294 -24.90 -24.09 14.82
CA GLY A 294 -24.39 -22.92 15.54
C GLY A 294 -25.23 -21.69 15.18
N MET A 295 -25.68 -20.93 16.18
CA MET A 295 -26.59 -19.78 15.95
C MET A 295 -26.01 -18.72 15.01
N HIS A 296 -24.71 -18.62 14.91
CA HIS A 296 -24.01 -17.66 14.03
C HIS A 296 -22.99 -18.30 13.09
N GLU A 297 -22.68 -19.57 13.28
CA GLU A 297 -21.66 -20.30 12.52
C GLU A 297 -22.24 -21.15 11.39
N GLY A 298 -23.58 -21.30 11.34
CA GLY A 298 -24.24 -22.13 10.36
C GLY A 298 -24.52 -23.56 10.84
N SER A 299 -24.95 -24.43 9.92
CA SER A 299 -25.26 -25.83 10.21
C SER A 299 -24.56 -26.78 9.25
N GLU A 300 -24.22 -27.96 9.75
CA GLU A 300 -23.66 -29.07 8.99
C GLU A 300 -24.44 -30.36 9.29
N LYS A 301 -24.78 -31.11 8.27
CA LYS A 301 -25.55 -32.33 8.42
C LYS A 301 -25.13 -33.40 7.41
N GLY A 302 -24.85 -34.60 7.90
CA GLY A 302 -24.49 -35.72 7.05
C GLY A 302 -24.25 -37.00 7.84
N HIS A 303 -23.86 -38.04 7.14
CA HIS A 303 -23.61 -39.35 7.74
C HIS A 303 -22.11 -39.64 7.80
N PHE A 304 -21.69 -40.31 8.84
CA PHE A 304 -20.38 -40.94 8.97
C PHE A 304 -20.48 -42.46 8.93
N VAL A 305 -19.48 -43.08 8.33
CA VAL A 305 -19.23 -44.52 8.38
C VAL A 305 -17.77 -44.73 8.78
N ASN A 306 -17.56 -45.40 9.91
CA ASN A 306 -16.23 -45.65 10.48
C ASN A 306 -15.36 -44.35 10.62
N GLY A 307 -15.97 -43.23 10.99
CA GLY A 307 -15.30 -41.93 11.16
C GLY A 307 -15.07 -41.12 9.88
N LEU A 308 -15.50 -41.65 8.72
CA LEU A 308 -15.38 -40.95 7.43
C LEU A 308 -16.75 -40.45 6.99
N GLN A 309 -16.81 -39.27 6.41
CA GLN A 309 -18.07 -38.74 5.81
C GLN A 309 -18.51 -39.65 4.65
N GLU A 310 -19.83 -39.95 4.63
CA GLU A 310 -20.43 -40.81 3.64
C GLU A 310 -21.83 -40.29 3.26
N GLY A 311 -22.21 -40.45 1.99
CA GLY A 311 -23.55 -40.05 1.53
C GLY A 311 -23.71 -38.55 1.40
N LEU A 312 -24.98 -38.11 1.43
CA LEU A 312 -25.34 -36.69 1.25
C LEU A 312 -24.94 -35.86 2.47
N TRP A 313 -24.21 -34.78 2.23
CA TRP A 313 -23.86 -33.75 3.20
C TRP A 313 -24.41 -32.40 2.79
N ARG A 314 -24.84 -31.60 3.80
CA ARG A 314 -25.29 -30.23 3.65
C ARG A 314 -24.54 -29.35 4.65
N PHE A 315 -24.08 -28.21 4.16
CA PHE A 315 -23.45 -27.16 4.91
C PHE A 315 -24.20 -25.85 4.64
N GLU A 316 -24.72 -25.23 5.68
CA GLU A 316 -25.51 -23.99 5.59
C GLU A 316 -24.91 -22.96 6.52
N TYR A 317 -24.20 -21.98 5.97
CA TYR A 317 -23.59 -20.86 6.68
C TYR A 317 -24.32 -19.56 6.35
N PRO A 318 -24.18 -18.48 7.15
CA PRO A 318 -24.93 -17.23 6.93
C PRO A 318 -24.76 -16.62 5.54
N LYS A 319 -23.61 -16.84 4.90
CA LYS A 319 -23.32 -16.30 3.56
C LYS A 319 -23.01 -17.36 2.51
N GLN A 320 -23.16 -18.64 2.85
CA GLN A 320 -22.82 -19.73 1.93
C GLN A 320 -23.59 -20.99 2.28
N SER A 321 -24.05 -21.70 1.27
CA SER A 321 -24.53 -23.09 1.44
C SER A 321 -23.87 -24.00 0.40
N GLU A 322 -23.59 -25.23 0.83
CA GLU A 322 -23.04 -26.28 -0.03
C GLU A 322 -23.76 -27.61 0.25
N SER A 323 -23.97 -28.41 -0.79
CA SER A 323 -24.45 -29.77 -0.61
C SER A 323 -23.92 -30.69 -1.70
N GLY A 324 -23.63 -31.93 -1.31
CA GLY A 324 -23.12 -32.95 -2.24
C GLY A 324 -22.85 -34.25 -1.53
N MET A 325 -22.34 -35.22 -2.30
CA MET A 325 -22.05 -36.55 -1.78
C MET A 325 -20.60 -36.65 -1.32
N TYR A 326 -20.40 -37.35 -0.20
CA TYR A 326 -19.10 -37.88 0.20
C TYR A 326 -19.05 -39.39 -0.01
N ARG A 327 -17.87 -39.89 -0.36
CA ARG A 327 -17.54 -41.31 -0.36
C ARG A 327 -16.18 -41.48 0.34
N ALA A 328 -16.20 -42.28 1.42
CA ALA A 328 -14.98 -42.50 2.25
C ALA A 328 -14.23 -41.22 2.62
N GLY A 329 -14.96 -40.17 3.05
CA GLY A 329 -14.40 -38.87 3.47
C GLY A 329 -13.94 -37.96 2.34
N LYS A 330 -14.21 -38.30 1.08
CA LYS A 330 -13.86 -37.47 -0.08
C LYS A 330 -15.09 -37.00 -0.82
N ARG A 331 -15.12 -35.77 -1.30
CA ARG A 331 -16.21 -35.25 -2.15
C ARG A 331 -16.32 -36.08 -3.42
N GLU A 332 -17.58 -36.46 -3.80
CA GLU A 332 -17.87 -37.27 -4.97
C GLU A 332 -19.09 -36.71 -5.71
N GLY A 333 -19.07 -36.75 -7.03
CA GLY A 333 -20.15 -36.29 -7.88
C GLY A 333 -20.41 -34.78 -7.79
N ARG A 334 -21.64 -34.37 -8.10
CA ARG A 334 -22.04 -32.96 -8.18
C ARG A 334 -22.22 -32.34 -6.80
N TRP A 335 -21.57 -31.21 -6.54
CA TRP A 335 -21.71 -30.37 -5.36
C TRP A 335 -22.34 -29.05 -5.75
N THR A 336 -23.45 -28.72 -5.17
CA THR A 336 -24.12 -27.43 -5.34
C THR A 336 -23.56 -26.43 -4.36
N VAL A 337 -23.38 -25.18 -4.80
CA VAL A 337 -22.86 -24.06 -4.00
C VAL A 337 -23.75 -22.86 -4.22
N VAL A 338 -24.14 -22.20 -3.13
CA VAL A 338 -24.83 -20.92 -3.13
C VAL A 338 -24.07 -19.98 -2.20
N ASN A 339 -23.59 -18.85 -2.70
CA ASN A 339 -22.96 -17.81 -1.92
C ASN A 339 -23.80 -16.54 -2.00
N TYR A 340 -24.01 -15.90 -0.86
CA TYR A 340 -24.70 -14.62 -0.76
C TYR A 340 -23.63 -13.52 -0.59
N ALA A 341 -23.31 -12.82 -1.67
CA ALA A 341 -22.40 -11.67 -1.67
C ALA A 341 -23.24 -10.39 -1.81
N ASP A 342 -23.38 -9.66 -0.71
CA ASP A 342 -24.11 -8.39 -0.59
C ASP A 342 -25.52 -8.43 -1.19
N GLU A 343 -25.76 -7.91 -2.39
CA GLU A 343 -27.09 -7.88 -3.04
C GLU A 343 -27.28 -9.00 -4.07
N ASP A 344 -26.21 -9.72 -4.45
CA ASP A 344 -26.25 -10.73 -5.51
C ASP A 344 -26.01 -12.15 -5.00
N GLU A 345 -26.86 -13.06 -5.40
CA GLU A 345 -26.73 -14.50 -5.11
C GLU A 345 -25.90 -15.19 -6.19
N VAL A 346 -24.79 -15.82 -5.79
CA VAL A 346 -23.98 -16.68 -6.66
C VAL A 346 -24.39 -18.13 -6.49
N LYS A 347 -24.94 -18.73 -7.52
CA LYS A 347 -25.35 -20.14 -7.57
C LYS A 347 -24.49 -20.93 -8.55
N GLY A 348 -24.26 -22.18 -8.22
CA GLY A 348 -23.59 -23.06 -9.16
C GLY A 348 -23.30 -24.44 -8.61
N PHE A 349 -22.41 -25.13 -9.31
CA PHE A 349 -21.97 -26.45 -8.88
C PHE A 349 -20.55 -26.74 -9.35
N ASP A 350 -19.91 -27.65 -8.63
CA ASP A 350 -18.66 -28.31 -8.97
C ASP A 350 -18.87 -29.82 -9.03
N THR A 351 -18.10 -30.51 -9.85
CA THR A 351 -18.12 -31.98 -9.90
C THR A 351 -16.78 -32.50 -9.40
N TYR A 352 -16.86 -33.50 -8.53
CA TYR A 352 -15.71 -34.12 -7.88
C TYR A 352 -15.63 -35.62 -8.19
N ALA A 353 -14.40 -36.12 -8.27
CA ALA A 353 -14.10 -37.54 -8.25
C ALA A 353 -12.95 -37.79 -7.27
N GLY A 354 -13.17 -38.63 -6.27
CA GLY A 354 -12.16 -38.95 -5.25
C GLY A 354 -11.63 -37.73 -4.49
N GLY A 355 -12.41 -36.65 -4.36
CA GLY A 355 -12.07 -35.42 -3.67
C GLY A 355 -11.40 -34.34 -4.53
N GLN A 356 -11.10 -34.63 -5.79
CA GLN A 356 -10.54 -33.67 -6.75
C GLN A 356 -11.63 -33.16 -7.70
N LEU A 357 -11.54 -31.91 -8.13
CA LEU A 357 -12.41 -31.37 -9.19
C LEU A 357 -12.22 -32.19 -10.47
N ASN A 358 -13.30 -32.80 -10.93
CA ASN A 358 -13.27 -33.66 -12.13
C ASN A 358 -14.66 -33.74 -12.71
N GLY A 359 -14.93 -33.08 -13.81
CA GLY A 359 -16.23 -32.97 -14.46
C GLY A 359 -16.74 -31.54 -14.58
N PRO A 360 -18.01 -31.36 -14.94
CA PRO A 360 -18.62 -30.08 -15.20
C PRO A 360 -18.62 -29.11 -14.00
N HIS A 361 -18.43 -27.84 -14.29
CA HIS A 361 -18.47 -26.69 -13.39
C HIS A 361 -19.36 -25.61 -13.95
N GLU A 362 -20.10 -24.93 -13.08
CA GLU A 362 -20.89 -23.75 -13.45
C GLU A 362 -21.06 -22.80 -12.27
N ARG A 363 -21.01 -21.48 -12.54
CA ARG A 363 -21.38 -20.41 -11.61
C ARG A 363 -22.20 -19.36 -12.34
N SER A 364 -23.23 -18.87 -11.67
CA SER A 364 -24.05 -17.73 -12.10
C SER A 364 -24.23 -16.75 -10.95
N MET A 365 -24.36 -15.47 -11.24
CA MET A 365 -24.56 -14.36 -10.31
C MET A 365 -25.75 -13.54 -10.76
N GLY A 366 -26.75 -13.34 -9.88
CA GLY A 366 -28.01 -12.69 -10.25
C GLY A 366 -28.71 -13.36 -11.45
N GLY A 367 -28.61 -14.69 -11.58
CA GLY A 367 -29.13 -15.46 -12.71
C GLY A 367 -28.31 -15.39 -14.01
N LYS A 368 -27.26 -14.56 -14.08
CA LYS A 368 -26.40 -14.43 -15.25
C LYS A 368 -25.20 -15.36 -15.13
N LEU A 369 -24.95 -16.16 -16.17
CA LEU A 369 -23.80 -17.05 -16.24
C LEU A 369 -22.49 -16.26 -16.14
N GLN A 370 -21.63 -16.64 -15.19
CA GLN A 370 -20.29 -16.08 -14.99
C GLN A 370 -19.21 -17.03 -15.50
N THR A 371 -19.25 -18.28 -15.06
CA THR A 371 -18.27 -19.28 -15.47
C THR A 371 -18.96 -20.61 -15.77
N ARG A 372 -18.47 -21.30 -16.81
CA ARG A 372 -18.87 -22.67 -17.17
C ARG A 372 -17.72 -23.37 -17.84
N GLY A 373 -17.48 -24.62 -17.51
CA GLY A 373 -16.46 -25.43 -18.13
C GLY A 373 -16.37 -26.81 -17.54
N ASN A 374 -15.24 -27.46 -17.76
CA ASN A 374 -14.97 -28.81 -17.27
C ASN A 374 -13.59 -28.87 -16.60
N TYR A 375 -13.50 -29.58 -15.48
CA TYR A 375 -12.25 -29.93 -14.84
C TYR A 375 -11.86 -31.37 -15.18
N VAL A 376 -10.56 -31.60 -15.33
CA VAL A 376 -9.94 -32.92 -15.42
C VAL A 376 -8.78 -32.96 -14.44
N ASN A 377 -8.83 -33.88 -13.45
CA ASN A 377 -7.82 -34.02 -12.41
C ASN A 377 -7.45 -32.69 -11.71
N GLY A 378 -8.43 -31.87 -11.41
CA GLY A 378 -8.29 -30.58 -10.73
C GLY A 378 -7.91 -29.40 -11.62
N ALA A 379 -7.59 -29.62 -12.90
CA ALA A 379 -7.22 -28.58 -13.84
C ALA A 379 -8.37 -28.26 -14.82
N ARG A 380 -8.54 -27.00 -15.20
CA ARG A 380 -9.48 -26.60 -16.26
C ARG A 380 -9.09 -27.29 -17.58
N HIS A 381 -10.06 -27.87 -18.27
CA HIS A 381 -9.84 -28.58 -19.51
C HIS A 381 -11.01 -28.40 -20.48
N GLY A 382 -10.71 -28.32 -21.80
CA GLY A 382 -11.73 -28.12 -22.83
C GLY A 382 -12.30 -26.71 -22.86
N PRO A 383 -13.49 -26.51 -23.47
CA PRO A 383 -14.14 -25.19 -23.59
C PRO A 383 -14.56 -24.59 -22.26
N TRP A 384 -14.31 -23.29 -22.08
CA TRP A 384 -14.67 -22.50 -20.90
C TRP A 384 -15.27 -21.16 -21.28
N ILE A 385 -16.31 -20.79 -20.55
CA ILE A 385 -16.77 -19.42 -20.37
C ILE A 385 -16.20 -18.94 -19.03
N THR A 386 -15.51 -17.79 -19.03
CA THR A 386 -14.96 -17.20 -17.83
C THR A 386 -15.35 -15.73 -17.70
N GLU A 387 -15.14 -15.13 -16.54
CA GLU A 387 -15.44 -13.70 -16.33
C GLU A 387 -14.67 -12.82 -17.30
N ASP A 388 -13.43 -13.18 -17.61
CA ASP A 388 -12.51 -12.44 -18.46
C ASP A 388 -12.52 -12.87 -19.93
N GLY A 389 -13.37 -13.86 -20.32
CA GLY A 389 -13.51 -14.29 -21.71
C GLY A 389 -13.81 -15.76 -21.90
N ASP A 390 -13.95 -16.14 -23.17
CA ASP A 390 -14.33 -17.46 -23.60
C ASP A 390 -13.24 -18.11 -24.46
N GLY A 391 -12.95 -19.36 -24.23
CA GLY A 391 -11.91 -20.11 -24.95
C GLY A 391 -11.73 -21.52 -24.41
N SER A 392 -10.59 -22.11 -24.65
CA SER A 392 -10.29 -23.49 -24.19
C SER A 392 -9.07 -23.51 -23.27
N PHE A 393 -9.08 -24.50 -22.35
CA PHE A 393 -7.93 -24.84 -21.53
C PHE A 393 -7.44 -26.24 -21.82
N VAL A 394 -6.15 -26.45 -21.69
CA VAL A 394 -5.50 -27.75 -21.63
C VAL A 394 -4.62 -27.77 -20.38
N ASP A 395 -4.91 -28.69 -19.45
CA ASP A 395 -4.19 -28.85 -18.19
C ASP A 395 -4.05 -27.53 -17.40
N GLY A 396 -5.13 -26.74 -17.35
CA GLY A 396 -5.20 -25.46 -16.63
C GLY A 396 -4.60 -24.27 -17.35
N LEU A 397 -3.98 -24.45 -18.53
CA LEU A 397 -3.41 -23.39 -19.35
C LEU A 397 -4.35 -23.03 -20.50
N ARG A 398 -4.50 -21.73 -20.79
CA ARG A 398 -5.24 -21.28 -21.98
C ARG A 398 -4.61 -21.86 -23.25
N GLU A 399 -5.45 -22.39 -24.15
CA GLU A 399 -5.00 -23.00 -25.40
C GLU A 399 -5.98 -22.64 -26.51
N GLY A 400 -5.44 -22.43 -27.74
CA GLY A 400 -6.24 -22.11 -28.91
C GLY A 400 -6.85 -20.71 -28.91
N PRO A 401 -7.90 -20.48 -29.73
CA PRO A 401 -8.54 -19.16 -29.85
C PRO A 401 -9.32 -18.79 -28.61
N TRP A 402 -9.18 -17.52 -28.20
CA TRP A 402 -9.86 -16.90 -27.09
C TRP A 402 -10.53 -15.60 -27.50
N LYS A 403 -11.72 -15.33 -26.98
CA LYS A 403 -12.39 -14.03 -27.00
C LYS A 403 -12.41 -13.46 -25.60
N LEU A 404 -11.48 -12.55 -25.32
CA LEU A 404 -11.35 -11.90 -24.02
C LEU A 404 -12.33 -10.72 -23.93
N LYS A 405 -12.88 -10.48 -22.75
CA LYS A 405 -13.67 -9.29 -22.41
C LYS A 405 -12.73 -8.22 -21.89
N LEU A 406 -12.81 -7.04 -22.46
CA LEU A 406 -12.07 -5.87 -22.02
C LEU A 406 -13.01 -4.91 -21.29
N LYS A 407 -12.46 -3.78 -20.79
CA LYS A 407 -13.27 -2.70 -20.22
C LYS A 407 -14.25 -2.13 -21.25
N ASP A 408 -15.30 -1.51 -20.78
CA ASP A 408 -16.29 -0.80 -21.60
C ASP A 408 -16.94 -1.67 -22.71
N LYS A 409 -17.13 -2.97 -22.41
CA LYS A 409 -17.69 -3.97 -23.33
C LYS A 409 -16.86 -4.22 -24.60
N ALA A 410 -15.63 -3.74 -24.66
CA ALA A 410 -14.69 -4.08 -25.71
C ALA A 410 -14.28 -5.57 -25.63
N THR A 411 -13.81 -6.12 -26.74
CA THR A 411 -13.33 -7.52 -26.79
C THR A 411 -11.98 -7.63 -27.47
N GLN A 412 -11.21 -8.65 -27.07
CA GLN A 412 -9.97 -9.03 -27.76
C GLN A 412 -10.06 -10.47 -28.26
N SER A 413 -9.86 -10.68 -29.54
CA SER A 413 -9.66 -12.00 -30.14
C SER A 413 -8.17 -12.29 -30.18
N VAL A 414 -7.72 -13.42 -29.59
CA VAL A 414 -6.31 -13.78 -29.53
C VAL A 414 -6.15 -15.29 -29.39
N THR A 415 -5.09 -15.84 -29.93
CA THR A 415 -4.73 -17.27 -29.75
C THR A 415 -3.74 -17.43 -28.60
N PHE A 416 -3.92 -18.47 -27.79
CA PHE A 416 -2.97 -18.88 -26.76
C PHE A 416 -2.32 -20.22 -27.12
N VAL A 417 -1.06 -20.36 -26.76
CA VAL A 417 -0.31 -21.62 -26.79
C VAL A 417 0.37 -21.79 -25.43
N LYS A 418 0.01 -22.84 -24.71
CA LYS A 418 0.52 -23.12 -23.34
C LYS A 418 0.41 -21.91 -22.42
N GLY A 419 -0.74 -21.24 -22.42
CA GLY A 419 -1.05 -20.09 -21.58
C GLY A 419 -0.44 -18.75 -22.03
N LYS A 420 0.29 -18.71 -23.16
CA LYS A 420 0.93 -17.51 -23.67
C LYS A 420 0.27 -17.04 -24.96
N LYS A 421 0.04 -15.74 -25.12
CA LYS A 421 -0.48 -15.17 -26.37
C LYS A 421 0.46 -15.49 -27.54
N GLN A 422 -0.12 -15.90 -28.69
CA GLN A 422 0.61 -16.27 -29.88
C GLN A 422 -0.12 -15.77 -31.13
N GLY A 423 0.64 -15.17 -32.08
CA GLY A 423 0.08 -14.64 -33.32
C GLY A 423 -0.64 -13.30 -33.11
N GLU A 424 -1.61 -13.04 -33.96
CA GLU A 424 -2.37 -11.79 -33.96
C GLU A 424 -3.36 -11.72 -32.79
N ALA A 425 -3.45 -10.54 -32.13
CA ALA A 425 -4.47 -10.18 -31.20
C ALA A 425 -5.21 -8.96 -31.74
N VAL A 426 -6.54 -9.04 -31.75
CA VAL A 426 -7.40 -8.00 -32.34
C VAL A 426 -8.39 -7.50 -31.32
N ASP A 427 -8.33 -6.20 -31.00
CA ASP A 427 -9.26 -5.54 -30.10
C ASP A 427 -10.36 -4.82 -30.89
N THR A 428 -11.60 -5.05 -30.48
CA THR A 428 -12.77 -4.34 -30.99
C THR A 428 -13.51 -3.66 -29.85
N ASP A 429 -14.11 -2.50 -30.11
CA ASP A 429 -14.94 -1.83 -29.12
C ASP A 429 -16.34 -2.47 -28.98
N ALA A 430 -17.19 -1.87 -28.14
CA ALA A 430 -18.55 -2.35 -27.89
C ALA A 430 -19.47 -2.33 -29.13
N GLN A 431 -19.14 -1.51 -30.14
CA GLN A 431 -19.85 -1.40 -31.41
C GLN A 431 -19.30 -2.32 -32.50
N GLY A 432 -18.20 -3.02 -32.20
CA GLY A 432 -17.50 -3.93 -33.11
C GLY A 432 -16.47 -3.26 -34.01
N ALA A 433 -16.16 -1.98 -33.80
CA ALA A 433 -15.10 -1.32 -34.56
C ALA A 433 -13.73 -1.79 -34.11
N LEU A 434 -12.83 -2.01 -35.06
CA LEU A 434 -11.43 -2.38 -34.82
C LEU A 434 -10.71 -1.20 -34.13
N ARG A 435 -9.98 -1.50 -33.03
CA ARG A 435 -9.22 -0.53 -32.25
C ARG A 435 -7.75 -0.79 -32.19
N LEU A 436 -7.35 -2.09 -32.14
CA LEU A 436 -5.95 -2.47 -32.02
C LEU A 436 -5.71 -3.80 -32.71
N ARG A 437 -4.58 -3.91 -33.41
CA ARG A 437 -3.96 -5.18 -33.80
C ARG A 437 -2.57 -5.23 -33.23
N ASP A 438 -2.28 -6.28 -32.51
CA ASP A 438 -0.97 -6.62 -31.95
C ASP A 438 -0.51 -7.96 -32.49
N HIS A 439 0.80 -8.16 -32.55
CA HIS A 439 1.37 -9.47 -32.88
C HIS A 439 2.21 -9.97 -31.69
N TYR A 440 1.93 -11.19 -31.24
CA TYR A 440 2.58 -11.79 -30.09
C TYR A 440 3.36 -13.06 -30.48
N GLN A 441 4.50 -13.27 -29.85
CA GLN A 441 5.24 -14.52 -29.86
C GLN A 441 5.57 -14.94 -28.42
N ALA A 442 5.13 -16.12 -28.02
CA ALA A 442 5.34 -16.66 -26.68
C ALA A 442 4.94 -15.70 -25.53
N GLY A 443 3.87 -14.91 -25.73
CA GLY A 443 3.32 -13.97 -24.74
C GLY A 443 3.93 -12.56 -24.78
N VAL A 444 4.91 -12.32 -25.63
CA VAL A 444 5.60 -11.04 -25.77
C VAL A 444 5.23 -10.39 -27.10
N LEU A 445 5.07 -9.07 -27.14
CA LEU A 445 4.87 -8.33 -28.38
C LEU A 445 6.09 -8.57 -29.31
N ASN A 446 5.81 -9.09 -30.51
CA ASN A 446 6.84 -9.39 -31.49
C ASN A 446 6.25 -9.30 -32.90
N GLY A 447 6.43 -8.19 -33.58
CA GLY A 447 5.82 -7.84 -34.84
C GLY A 447 5.11 -6.50 -34.82
N ALA A 448 4.13 -6.30 -35.69
CA ALA A 448 3.42 -5.04 -35.85
C ALA A 448 2.40 -4.80 -34.74
N ARG A 449 2.29 -3.55 -34.31
CA ARG A 449 1.16 -2.97 -33.57
C ARG A 449 0.50 -1.91 -34.43
N THR A 450 -0.81 -1.97 -34.56
CA THR A 450 -1.57 -0.97 -35.30
C THR A 450 -2.81 -0.54 -34.51
N ARG A 451 -2.99 0.77 -34.30
CA ARG A 451 -4.19 1.35 -33.66
C ARG A 451 -5.07 2.02 -34.70
N TYR A 452 -6.36 1.91 -34.47
CA TYR A 452 -7.39 2.39 -35.39
C TYR A 452 -8.37 3.32 -34.68
N LEU A 453 -8.93 4.26 -35.45
CA LEU A 453 -10.11 5.06 -35.11
C LEU A 453 -11.13 4.91 -36.22
N GLY A 454 -12.33 5.44 -35.99
CA GLY A 454 -13.44 5.40 -36.94
C GLY A 454 -14.55 4.43 -36.55
N PRO A 455 -15.72 4.52 -37.21
CA PRO A 455 -16.84 3.61 -36.98
C PRO A 455 -16.61 2.24 -37.63
N PRO A 456 -17.36 1.20 -37.23
CA PRO A 456 -17.25 -0.15 -37.80
C PRO A 456 -17.30 -0.14 -39.35
N GLY A 457 -16.31 -0.82 -39.95
CA GLY A 457 -16.17 -0.94 -41.43
C GLY A 457 -15.62 0.29 -42.13
N LYS A 458 -15.27 1.36 -41.39
CA LYS A 458 -14.63 2.58 -41.89
C LYS A 458 -13.47 3.00 -40.99
N GLU A 459 -12.82 2.04 -40.39
CA GLU A 459 -11.67 2.28 -39.51
C GLU A 459 -10.45 2.72 -40.33
N TYR A 460 -9.70 3.64 -39.79
CA TYR A 460 -8.44 4.13 -40.35
C TYR A 460 -7.33 4.08 -39.30
N VAL A 461 -6.09 3.96 -39.78
CA VAL A 461 -4.91 3.85 -38.97
C VAL A 461 -4.54 5.20 -38.35
N VAL A 462 -4.28 5.22 -37.02
CA VAL A 462 -3.78 6.39 -36.31
C VAL A 462 -2.42 6.16 -35.65
N TYR A 463 -2.00 4.92 -35.59
CA TYR A 463 -0.68 4.57 -35.04
C TYR A 463 -0.20 3.24 -35.57
N THR A 464 1.09 3.18 -35.91
CA THR A 464 1.81 1.93 -36.24
C THR A 464 3.15 1.88 -35.51
N ALA A 465 3.55 0.69 -35.06
CA ALA A 465 4.88 0.44 -34.54
C ALA A 465 5.29 -1.01 -34.77
N THR A 466 6.57 -1.27 -34.80
CA THR A 466 7.10 -2.64 -34.86
C THR A 466 7.83 -2.96 -33.55
N PHE A 467 7.61 -4.17 -33.05
CA PHE A 467 8.20 -4.67 -31.81
C PHE A 467 9.02 -5.91 -32.09
N ARG A 468 10.10 -6.07 -31.35
CA ARG A 468 10.88 -7.30 -31.25
C ARG A 468 11.17 -7.61 -29.80
N ASN A 469 10.76 -8.81 -29.33
CA ASN A 469 10.92 -9.21 -27.93
C ASN A 469 10.39 -8.20 -26.91
N GLY A 470 9.25 -7.54 -27.21
CA GLY A 470 8.59 -6.57 -26.35
C GLY A 470 9.16 -5.15 -26.40
N GLN A 471 10.22 -4.92 -27.16
CA GLN A 471 10.81 -3.60 -27.34
C GLN A 471 10.49 -3.04 -28.72
N LEU A 472 10.36 -1.73 -28.85
CA LEU A 472 10.25 -1.05 -30.14
C LEU A 472 11.50 -1.36 -30.98
N ASP A 473 11.30 -1.87 -32.19
CA ASP A 473 12.36 -2.25 -33.12
C ASP A 473 11.82 -2.12 -34.55
N GLY A 474 12.22 -1.07 -35.25
CA GLY A 474 11.71 -0.66 -36.53
C GLY A 474 11.03 0.72 -36.46
N ARG A 475 10.09 0.97 -37.39
CA ARG A 475 9.44 2.27 -37.53
C ARG A 475 8.23 2.40 -36.63
N GLU A 476 8.12 3.56 -35.96
CA GLU A 476 6.96 4.01 -35.22
C GLU A 476 6.38 5.24 -35.91
N GLN A 477 5.08 5.23 -36.17
CA GLN A 477 4.35 6.35 -36.77
C GLN A 477 3.06 6.61 -35.99
N ALA A 478 2.78 7.88 -35.70
CA ALA A 478 1.50 8.32 -35.19
C ALA A 478 0.89 9.36 -36.11
N PHE A 479 -0.42 9.29 -36.29
CA PHE A 479 -1.20 10.22 -37.07
C PHE A 479 -2.14 11.03 -36.17
N ASP A 480 -2.73 12.08 -36.70
CA ASP A 480 -3.80 12.79 -36.02
C ASP A 480 -5.08 11.93 -35.92
N ASP A 481 -6.08 12.43 -35.21
CA ASP A 481 -7.37 11.72 -35.05
C ASP A 481 -8.16 11.52 -36.35
N SER A 482 -7.77 12.16 -37.43
CA SER A 482 -8.33 11.92 -38.77
C SER A 482 -7.63 10.79 -39.54
N GLY A 483 -6.47 10.34 -39.04
CA GLY A 483 -5.59 9.35 -39.68
C GLY A 483 -4.89 9.86 -40.95
N LYS A 484 -4.97 11.14 -41.25
CA LYS A 484 -4.44 11.71 -42.50
C LYS A 484 -3.14 12.46 -42.33
N ILE A 485 -2.93 13.08 -41.17
CA ILE A 485 -1.77 13.91 -40.91
C ILE A 485 -0.78 13.14 -40.03
N LEU A 486 0.40 12.88 -40.56
CA LEU A 486 1.50 12.30 -39.79
C LEU A 486 1.93 13.28 -38.71
N ARG A 487 2.03 12.80 -37.47
CA ARG A 487 2.43 13.58 -36.28
C ARG A 487 3.77 13.15 -35.68
N LEU A 488 4.11 11.87 -35.85
CA LEU A 488 5.35 11.26 -35.37
C LEU A 488 5.85 10.26 -36.41
N ASP A 489 7.15 10.27 -36.65
CA ASP A 489 7.86 9.27 -37.45
C ASP A 489 9.24 9.04 -36.85
N THR A 490 9.42 7.88 -36.23
CA THR A 490 10.63 7.58 -35.47
C THR A 490 11.09 6.18 -35.81
N LEU A 491 12.41 6.01 -35.93
CA LEU A 491 13.04 4.70 -36.07
C LEU A 491 13.61 4.22 -34.71
N TRP A 492 13.53 2.94 -34.47
CA TRP A 492 13.97 2.28 -33.25
C TRP A 492 14.84 1.06 -33.55
N ASP A 493 15.85 0.84 -32.72
CA ASP A 493 16.62 -0.40 -32.65
C ASP A 493 16.69 -0.86 -31.20
N LYS A 494 16.11 -2.03 -30.91
CA LYS A 494 16.11 -2.66 -29.57
C LYS A 494 15.72 -1.71 -28.44
N GLY A 495 14.64 -0.95 -28.63
CA GLY A 495 14.10 -0.03 -27.62
C GLY A 495 14.82 1.31 -27.53
N LYS A 496 15.81 1.57 -28.40
CA LYS A 496 16.49 2.87 -28.50
C LYS A 496 16.17 3.53 -29.82
N LYS A 497 15.96 4.82 -29.83
CA LYS A 497 15.80 5.60 -31.08
C LYS A 497 17.05 5.50 -31.92
N GLN A 498 16.86 5.27 -33.22
CA GLN A 498 17.94 5.08 -34.18
C GLN A 498 17.58 5.68 -35.54
N GLY A 499 18.39 6.57 -36.09
CA GLY A 499 18.08 7.24 -37.35
C GLY A 499 17.11 8.40 -37.20
N LEU A 500 16.09 8.47 -38.05
CA LEU A 500 15.13 9.57 -38.07
C LEU A 500 14.24 9.59 -36.83
N ASP A 501 14.09 10.79 -36.22
CA ASP A 501 13.09 11.12 -35.21
C ASP A 501 12.39 12.43 -35.67
N ALA A 502 11.23 12.31 -36.26
CA ALA A 502 10.49 13.41 -36.83
C ALA A 502 9.15 13.63 -36.11
N ARG A 503 8.81 14.91 -35.90
CA ARG A 503 7.50 15.36 -35.43
C ARG A 503 6.91 16.37 -36.39
N TYR A 504 5.60 16.43 -36.43
CA TYR A 504 4.87 17.28 -37.37
C TYR A 504 3.76 18.04 -36.64
N TYR A 505 3.52 19.29 -37.08
CA TYR A 505 2.41 20.11 -36.65
C TYR A 505 1.04 19.55 -37.12
N PRO A 506 -0.09 20.04 -36.55
CA PRO A 506 -1.42 19.65 -37.01
C PRO A 506 -1.69 19.96 -38.51
N ASN A 507 -0.98 20.91 -39.09
CA ASN A 507 -1.06 21.25 -40.50
C ASN A 507 -0.18 20.33 -41.40
N GLY A 508 0.48 19.33 -40.84
CA GLY A 508 1.33 18.37 -41.54
C GLY A 508 2.75 18.86 -41.87
N LYS A 509 3.09 20.10 -41.55
CA LYS A 509 4.46 20.61 -41.72
C LYS A 509 5.36 20.09 -40.63
N PRO A 510 6.67 19.93 -40.90
CA PRO A 510 7.63 19.51 -39.86
C PRO A 510 7.61 20.46 -38.66
N GLU A 511 7.61 19.92 -37.45
CA GLU A 511 7.87 20.63 -36.20
C GLU A 511 9.34 20.43 -35.79
N ARG A 512 9.79 19.19 -35.92
CA ARG A 512 11.14 18.78 -35.50
C ARG A 512 11.64 17.61 -36.34
N LEU A 513 12.84 17.73 -36.86
CA LEU A 513 13.58 16.66 -37.54
C LEU A 513 14.92 16.47 -36.82
N ALA A 514 15.19 15.23 -36.39
CA ALA A 514 16.42 14.89 -35.71
C ALA A 514 17.00 13.56 -36.23
N VAL A 515 18.32 13.40 -36.20
CA VAL A 515 19.00 12.15 -36.45
C VAL A 515 19.60 11.66 -35.14
N ILE A 516 19.21 10.46 -34.74
CA ILE A 516 19.53 9.86 -33.46
C ILE A 516 20.32 8.56 -33.67
N ASP A 517 21.29 8.31 -32.78
CA ASP A 517 22.03 7.05 -32.71
C ASP A 517 22.00 6.50 -31.27
N GLN A 518 21.55 5.25 -31.12
CA GLN A 518 21.46 4.56 -29.83
C GLN A 518 20.77 5.42 -28.74
N GLY A 519 19.75 6.19 -29.14
CA GLY A 519 19.00 7.07 -28.23
C GLY A 519 19.63 8.44 -28.01
N ARG A 520 20.75 8.75 -28.68
CA ARG A 520 21.46 10.03 -28.57
C ARG A 520 21.35 10.83 -29.86
N LEU A 521 21.20 12.13 -29.74
CA LEU A 521 21.15 13.02 -30.88
C LEU A 521 22.55 13.10 -31.55
N LEU A 522 22.66 12.63 -32.80
CA LEU A 522 23.96 12.49 -33.46
C LEU A 522 24.47 13.75 -34.13
N THR A 523 23.71 14.35 -35.04
CA THR A 523 24.29 15.38 -35.89
C THR A 523 23.41 16.59 -36.10
N HIS A 524 22.20 16.42 -36.60
CA HIS A 524 21.34 17.52 -36.97
C HIS A 524 20.03 17.50 -36.20
N LEU A 525 19.70 18.61 -35.59
CA LEU A 525 18.37 18.93 -35.08
C LEU A 525 17.87 20.15 -35.83
N ARG A 526 16.74 19.99 -36.54
CA ARG A 526 16.01 21.09 -37.14
C ARG A 526 14.65 21.22 -36.50
N GLU A 527 14.31 22.41 -36.09
CA GLU A 527 13.01 22.77 -35.57
C GLU A 527 12.39 23.88 -36.46
N TYR A 528 11.10 23.84 -36.60
CA TYR A 528 10.39 24.71 -37.50
C TYR A 528 9.25 25.43 -36.78
N TYR A 529 8.87 26.58 -37.25
CA TYR A 529 7.61 27.23 -36.92
C TYR A 529 6.44 26.49 -37.56
N GLU A 530 5.23 26.71 -37.07
CA GLU A 530 4.02 26.06 -37.62
C GLU A 530 3.73 26.43 -39.08
N ASP A 531 4.18 27.59 -39.56
CA ASP A 531 4.12 27.98 -40.95
C ASP A 531 5.14 27.26 -41.85
N GLY A 532 6.06 26.48 -41.25
CA GLY A 532 7.07 25.69 -41.90
C GLY A 532 8.40 26.42 -42.12
N GLN A 533 8.54 27.66 -41.64
CA GLN A 533 9.83 28.32 -41.63
C GLN A 533 10.76 27.72 -40.62
N LEU A 534 12.06 27.70 -40.91
CA LEU A 534 13.08 27.17 -40.02
C LEU A 534 13.18 28.01 -38.74
N LEU A 535 13.08 27.40 -37.57
CA LEU A 535 13.30 28.03 -36.28
C LEU A 535 14.73 27.83 -35.79
N ASN A 536 15.16 26.56 -35.75
CA ASN A 536 16.50 26.16 -35.29
C ASN A 536 17.14 25.22 -36.30
N ASP A 537 18.44 25.38 -36.55
CA ASP A 537 19.30 24.39 -37.17
C ASP A 537 20.54 24.21 -36.28
N ILE A 538 20.61 23.07 -35.65
CA ILE A 538 21.61 22.78 -34.61
C ILE A 538 22.40 21.55 -34.99
N HIS A 539 23.73 21.67 -35.06
CA HIS A 539 24.59 20.51 -35.16
C HIS A 539 25.09 20.09 -33.78
N ARG A 540 24.71 18.92 -33.35
CA ARG A 540 25.07 18.36 -32.05
C ARG A 540 25.87 17.09 -32.22
N CYS A 541 26.68 16.75 -31.22
CA CYS A 541 27.43 15.51 -31.16
C CYS A 541 27.55 15.01 -29.70
N THR A 542 27.91 13.76 -29.59
CA THR A 542 28.24 13.13 -28.31
C THR A 542 29.74 13.11 -28.13
N PHE A 543 30.23 13.59 -27.01
CA PHE A 543 31.66 13.60 -26.67
C PHE A 543 31.91 13.25 -25.21
N LYS A 544 33.18 12.92 -24.89
CA LYS A 544 33.57 12.64 -23.51
C LYS A 544 34.25 13.84 -22.90
N GLU A 545 33.79 14.26 -21.71
CA GLU A 545 34.42 15.33 -20.92
C GLU A 545 34.56 14.85 -19.47
N TYR A 546 35.77 14.92 -18.93
CA TYR A 546 36.09 14.43 -17.56
C TYR A 546 35.57 13.03 -17.27
N GLY A 547 35.65 12.09 -18.23
CA GLY A 547 35.19 10.73 -18.11
C GLY A 547 33.64 10.52 -18.27
N SER A 548 32.88 11.60 -18.36
CA SER A 548 31.44 11.57 -18.58
C SER A 548 31.12 11.80 -20.05
N THR A 549 30.07 11.13 -20.55
CA THR A 549 29.55 11.34 -21.90
C THR A 549 28.52 12.49 -21.88
N ARG A 550 28.70 13.47 -22.77
CA ARG A 550 27.82 14.63 -22.93
C ARG A 550 27.28 14.73 -24.35
N ASP A 551 26.08 15.25 -24.49
CA ASP A 551 25.44 15.61 -25.77
C ASP A 551 25.30 17.13 -25.78
N ASP A 552 25.98 17.81 -26.68
CA ASP A 552 25.94 19.27 -26.78
C ASP A 552 26.14 19.75 -28.22
N VAL A 553 25.99 21.05 -28.46
CA VAL A 553 26.27 21.67 -29.76
C VAL A 553 27.75 21.53 -30.08
N CYS A 554 28.12 21.04 -31.27
CA CYS A 554 29.51 20.80 -31.60
C CYS A 554 30.03 21.59 -32.81
N GLU A 555 29.22 22.03 -33.74
CA GLU A 555 29.66 22.81 -34.86
C GLU A 555 28.97 24.16 -34.94
N TYR A 556 27.63 24.16 -34.99
CA TYR A 556 26.86 25.41 -35.08
C TYR A 556 25.48 25.30 -34.45
N HIS A 557 24.93 26.48 -34.13
CA HIS A 557 23.54 26.72 -33.80
C HIS A 557 23.05 27.95 -34.50
N HIS A 558 22.14 27.75 -35.48
CA HIS A 558 21.40 28.81 -36.15
C HIS A 558 20.02 28.91 -35.57
N MET A 559 19.55 30.09 -35.27
CA MET A 559 18.14 30.36 -34.93
C MET A 559 17.60 31.49 -35.85
N TYR A 560 16.34 31.39 -36.17
CA TYR A 560 15.68 32.31 -37.07
C TYR A 560 14.43 32.93 -36.44
N TYR A 561 14.07 34.11 -36.77
CA TYR A 561 12.79 34.71 -36.45
C TYR A 561 11.68 34.11 -37.30
N PRO A 562 10.38 34.31 -36.89
CA PRO A 562 9.24 33.81 -37.70
C PRO A 562 9.15 34.36 -39.10
N ASP A 563 9.80 35.47 -39.43
CA ASP A 563 9.92 36.05 -40.77
C ASP A 563 11.06 35.47 -41.61
N GLY A 564 11.78 34.48 -41.07
CA GLY A 564 12.90 33.78 -41.72
C GLY A 564 14.25 34.51 -41.62
N LYS A 565 14.32 35.69 -40.99
CA LYS A 565 15.60 36.38 -40.79
C LYS A 565 16.43 35.71 -39.72
N PRO A 566 17.76 35.64 -39.86
CA PRO A 566 18.63 35.09 -38.81
C PRO A 566 18.49 35.86 -37.49
N GLN A 567 18.15 35.16 -36.43
CA GLN A 567 18.13 35.68 -35.05
C GLN A 567 19.55 35.61 -34.45
N TYR A 568 20.19 34.45 -34.55
CA TYR A 568 21.61 34.29 -34.23
C TYR A 568 22.25 33.13 -35.01
N TYR A 569 23.55 33.22 -35.12
CA TYR A 569 24.45 32.15 -35.50
C TYR A 569 25.59 32.09 -34.51
N TYR A 570 25.87 30.94 -33.96
CA TYR A 570 27.03 30.66 -33.13
C TYR A 570 27.73 29.42 -33.63
N ALA A 571 29.04 29.53 -33.85
CA ALA A 571 29.90 28.39 -34.09
C ALA A 571 30.35 27.81 -32.74
N PHE A 572 30.40 26.51 -32.67
CA PHE A 572 30.78 25.77 -31.47
C PHE A 572 31.86 24.74 -31.75
N GLN A 573 32.59 24.40 -30.72
CA GLN A 573 33.44 23.23 -30.68
C GLN A 573 33.18 22.48 -29.38
N TYR A 574 32.53 21.34 -29.48
CA TYR A 574 32.12 20.47 -28.31
C TYR A 574 31.49 21.27 -27.15
N GLY A 575 30.43 21.98 -27.44
CA GLY A 575 29.68 22.76 -26.44
C GLY A 575 30.31 24.09 -26.06
N GLN A 576 31.50 24.44 -26.59
CA GLN A 576 32.14 25.74 -26.36
C GLN A 576 31.91 26.67 -27.55
N ARG A 577 31.27 27.81 -27.28
CA ARG A 577 31.07 28.86 -28.28
C ARG A 577 32.44 29.40 -28.73
N GLN A 578 32.65 29.43 -30.02
CA GLN A 578 33.86 29.93 -30.67
C GLN A 578 33.69 31.38 -31.15
N GLU A 579 32.74 31.56 -32.05
CA GLU A 579 32.43 32.83 -32.68
C GLU A 579 30.97 32.91 -33.04
N GLY A 580 30.45 34.05 -33.46
CA GLY A 580 29.09 34.18 -33.92
C GLY A 580 28.45 35.52 -33.64
N TYR A 581 27.16 35.60 -33.92
CA TYR A 581 26.43 36.84 -33.81
C TYR A 581 24.94 36.63 -33.45
N SER A 582 24.33 37.69 -32.94
CA SER A 582 22.88 37.82 -32.86
C SER A 582 22.39 39.07 -33.56
N ASN A 583 21.13 39.05 -34.01
CA ASN A 583 20.49 40.17 -34.67
C ASN A 583 19.25 40.59 -33.91
N TYR A 584 18.81 41.81 -34.11
CA TYR A 584 17.48 42.30 -33.79
C TYR A 584 16.44 41.76 -34.80
N PRO A 585 15.11 41.83 -34.50
CA PRO A 585 14.10 41.35 -35.40
C PRO A 585 14.05 42.04 -36.78
N ASP A 586 14.58 43.25 -36.87
CA ASP A 586 14.72 43.97 -38.17
C ASP A 586 15.91 43.46 -39.02
N GLY A 587 16.70 42.52 -38.50
CA GLY A 587 17.83 41.90 -39.16
C GLY A 587 19.18 42.62 -38.93
N LYS A 588 19.18 43.75 -38.24
CA LYS A 588 20.43 44.46 -37.90
C LYS A 588 21.15 43.73 -36.80
N ARG A 589 22.51 43.84 -36.80
CA ARG A 589 23.37 43.23 -35.79
C ARG A 589 23.03 43.74 -34.39
N LYS A 590 22.87 42.83 -33.44
CA LYS A 590 22.68 43.12 -32.03
C LYS A 590 23.98 42.94 -31.23
N ASP A 591 24.67 41.83 -31.49
CA ASP A 591 25.99 41.54 -30.95
C ASP A 591 26.75 40.57 -31.87
N GLU A 592 28.09 40.55 -31.71
CA GLU A 592 28.94 39.58 -32.40
C GLU A 592 30.21 39.33 -31.61
N LEU A 593 30.76 38.12 -31.76
CA LEU A 593 32.09 37.73 -31.30
C LEU A 593 32.92 37.38 -32.53
N LEU A 594 33.95 38.21 -32.81
CA LEU A 594 34.89 38.02 -33.88
C LEU A 594 36.17 37.45 -33.29
N VAL A 595 36.75 36.43 -33.93
CA VAL A 595 37.94 35.73 -33.45
C VAL A 595 39.05 35.80 -34.47
N ASP A 596 40.20 36.29 -34.05
CA ASP A 596 41.46 36.16 -34.78
C ASP A 596 42.31 35.05 -34.13
N ARG A 597 42.28 33.86 -34.75
CA ARG A 597 43.02 32.70 -34.26
C ARG A 597 44.51 32.83 -34.41
N ALA A 598 44.98 33.60 -35.39
CA ALA A 598 46.41 33.81 -35.62
C ALA A 598 47.05 34.75 -34.57
N ALA A 599 46.28 35.74 -34.15
CA ALA A 599 46.73 36.68 -33.11
C ALA A 599 46.34 36.22 -31.68
N ASP A 600 45.62 35.09 -31.51
CA ASP A 600 45.06 34.61 -30.24
C ASP A 600 44.23 35.71 -29.53
N THR A 601 43.41 36.40 -30.30
CA THR A 601 42.55 37.49 -29.81
C THR A 601 41.12 37.33 -30.26
N SER A 602 40.19 37.99 -29.54
CA SER A 602 38.80 38.13 -29.96
C SER A 602 38.23 39.48 -29.60
N VAL A 603 37.17 39.91 -30.29
CA VAL A 603 36.49 41.17 -30.05
C VAL A 603 35.01 40.89 -29.95
N PHE A 604 34.41 41.28 -28.81
CA PHE A 604 32.96 41.30 -28.67
C PHE A 604 32.41 42.69 -28.95
N ASN A 605 31.53 42.80 -29.94
CA ASN A 605 30.85 44.03 -30.32
C ASN A 605 29.37 43.92 -29.96
N ALA A 606 28.78 44.96 -29.40
CA ALA A 606 27.34 45.12 -29.20
C ALA A 606 26.87 46.36 -29.95
N TYR A 607 25.62 46.31 -30.46
CA TYR A 607 25.07 47.37 -31.28
C TYR A 607 23.71 47.85 -30.72
N TYR A 608 23.34 49.08 -31.01
CA TYR A 608 21.97 49.58 -30.79
C TYR A 608 21.01 49.04 -31.84
N PRO A 609 19.68 49.09 -31.61
CA PRO A 609 18.68 48.67 -32.60
C PRO A 609 18.79 49.45 -33.92
N GLY A 610 19.33 50.66 -33.89
CA GLY A 610 19.63 51.45 -35.08
C GLY A 610 20.81 50.95 -35.93
N GLY A 611 21.61 49.99 -35.42
CA GLY A 611 22.77 49.43 -36.09
C GLY A 611 24.08 50.14 -35.74
N GLN A 612 24.03 51.21 -34.93
CA GLN A 612 25.25 51.88 -34.47
C GLN A 612 25.99 51.07 -33.43
N LEU A 613 27.33 51.05 -33.43
CA LEU A 613 28.13 50.37 -32.43
C LEU A 613 27.82 50.94 -31.05
N LYS A 614 27.47 50.06 -30.09
CA LYS A 614 27.17 50.39 -28.70
C LYS A 614 28.37 50.21 -27.82
N CYS A 615 29.05 49.04 -27.94
CA CYS A 615 30.28 48.76 -27.21
C CYS A 615 31.17 47.83 -28.01
N THR A 616 32.48 48.00 -27.84
CA THR A 616 33.49 47.05 -28.30
C THR A 616 34.34 46.61 -27.13
N GLU A 617 34.63 45.33 -27.05
CA GLU A 617 35.35 44.69 -25.94
C GLU A 617 36.43 43.77 -26.50
N PRO A 618 37.65 44.22 -26.61
CA PRO A 618 38.78 43.38 -27.01
C PRO A 618 39.14 42.39 -25.90
N ARG A 619 39.54 41.21 -26.34
CA ARG A 619 39.95 40.10 -25.46
C ARG A 619 41.22 39.47 -26.00
N SER A 620 42.04 38.90 -25.09
CA SER A 620 43.26 38.17 -25.46
C SER A 620 43.25 36.76 -24.83
N GLY A 621 43.95 35.87 -25.52
CA GLY A 621 44.04 34.47 -25.11
C GLY A 621 42.73 33.71 -25.30
N HIS A 622 42.71 32.51 -24.79
CA HIS A 622 41.58 31.57 -24.84
C HIS A 622 41.53 30.76 -23.56
N SER A 623 40.36 30.21 -23.25
CA SER A 623 40.27 29.14 -22.27
C SER A 623 40.42 27.77 -22.94
N THR A 624 41.02 26.84 -22.24
CA THR A 624 41.20 25.46 -22.72
C THR A 624 40.46 24.47 -21.82
N ARG A 625 39.94 23.41 -22.40
CA ARG A 625 39.45 22.25 -21.68
C ARG A 625 39.74 20.97 -22.46
N THR A 626 39.80 19.84 -21.77
CA THR A 626 40.04 18.55 -22.41
C THR A 626 38.69 17.86 -22.76
N VAL A 627 38.53 17.53 -24.03
CA VAL A 627 37.38 16.84 -24.58
C VAL A 627 37.87 15.69 -25.44
N ASN A 628 37.36 14.47 -25.27
CA ASN A 628 37.82 13.26 -25.95
C ASN A 628 39.35 13.00 -25.83
N GLY A 629 40.01 13.53 -24.81
CA GLY A 629 41.47 13.47 -24.65
C GLY A 629 42.25 14.57 -25.35
N GLU A 630 41.60 15.45 -26.10
CA GLU A 630 42.20 16.56 -26.82
C GLU A 630 41.95 17.91 -26.12
N SER A 631 42.88 18.84 -26.23
CA SER A 631 42.72 20.19 -25.69
C SER A 631 41.90 21.06 -26.64
N MET A 632 40.73 21.51 -26.16
CA MET A 632 39.80 22.36 -26.90
C MET A 632 39.94 23.81 -26.45
N ILE A 633 39.83 24.73 -27.40
CA ILE A 633 40.00 26.18 -27.22
C ILE A 633 38.61 26.85 -27.24
N SER A 634 38.39 27.84 -26.37
CA SER A 634 37.23 28.72 -26.41
C SER A 634 37.64 30.19 -26.28
N TYR A 635 37.28 30.97 -27.27
CA TYR A 635 37.49 32.42 -27.28
C TYR A 635 36.37 33.20 -26.59
N ALA A 636 35.17 32.60 -26.43
CA ALA A 636 34.05 33.26 -25.77
C ALA A 636 34.32 33.60 -24.29
N SER A 637 35.21 32.83 -23.66
CA SER A 637 35.67 33.03 -22.28
C SER A 637 37.06 33.63 -22.17
N ALA A 638 37.61 34.17 -23.26
CA ALA A 638 38.88 34.88 -23.28
C ALA A 638 38.88 36.09 -22.33
N ASP A 639 40.08 36.46 -21.87
CA ASP A 639 40.23 37.55 -20.92
C ASP A 639 40.03 38.90 -21.61
N ARG A 640 39.31 39.83 -20.98
CA ARG A 640 39.28 41.24 -21.41
C ARG A 640 40.69 41.80 -21.38
N ASP A 641 41.14 42.31 -22.49
CA ASP A 641 42.49 42.86 -22.63
C ASP A 641 42.51 43.95 -23.72
N GLY A 642 42.62 45.18 -23.30
CA GLY A 642 42.52 46.36 -24.14
C GLY A 642 41.43 47.34 -23.65
N ASP A 643 41.10 48.29 -24.50
CA ASP A 643 40.13 49.32 -24.20
C ASP A 643 38.72 48.86 -24.53
N ASN A 644 37.89 48.68 -23.50
CA ASN A 644 36.46 48.49 -23.65
C ASN A 644 35.82 49.86 -23.87
N ILE A 645 35.36 50.11 -25.08
CA ILE A 645 34.79 51.40 -25.48
C ILE A 645 33.31 51.25 -25.72
N CYS A 646 32.50 52.03 -25.02
CA CYS A 646 31.06 52.15 -25.30
C CYS A 646 30.74 53.54 -25.85
N TYR A 647 29.71 53.57 -26.68
CA TYR A 647 29.27 54.76 -27.41
C TYR A 647 27.85 55.11 -27.05
N HIS A 648 27.46 56.35 -27.12
CA HIS A 648 26.08 56.83 -27.15
C HIS A 648 25.43 56.55 -28.51
N PRO A 649 24.09 56.55 -28.61
CA PRO A 649 23.39 56.36 -29.89
C PRO A 649 23.80 57.35 -31.00
N ASN A 650 24.33 58.52 -30.62
CA ASN A 650 24.85 59.52 -31.56
C ASN A 650 26.27 59.26 -32.03
N GLY A 651 26.88 58.11 -31.65
CA GLY A 651 28.22 57.70 -32.05
C GLY A 651 29.37 58.29 -31.23
N LYS A 652 29.09 59.23 -30.34
CA LYS A 652 30.12 59.74 -29.43
C LYS A 652 30.45 58.75 -28.34
N VAL A 653 31.71 58.72 -27.85
CA VAL A 653 32.16 57.88 -26.80
C VAL A 653 31.37 58.13 -25.51
N ALA A 654 30.80 57.08 -24.90
CA ALA A 654 30.10 57.12 -23.63
C ALA A 654 31.02 56.69 -22.46
N SER A 655 31.90 55.70 -22.70
CA SER A 655 32.85 55.26 -21.68
C SER A 655 34.06 54.53 -22.29
N ILE A 656 35.17 54.60 -21.61
CA ILE A 656 36.39 53.83 -21.90
C ILE A 656 36.87 53.19 -20.58
N TYR A 657 37.09 51.88 -20.60
CA TYR A 657 37.67 51.10 -19.49
C TYR A 657 38.81 50.26 -20.04
N THR A 658 40.03 50.48 -19.56
CA THR A 658 41.20 49.73 -20.00
C THR A 658 41.45 48.51 -19.10
N PHE A 659 41.46 47.34 -19.70
CA PHE A 659 41.73 46.08 -19.03
C PHE A 659 43.07 45.49 -19.46
N ARG A 660 43.72 44.76 -18.53
CA ARG A 660 44.84 43.85 -18.83
C ARG A 660 44.53 42.52 -18.16
N LYS A 661 44.31 41.48 -18.93
CA LYS A 661 43.97 40.12 -18.45
C LYS A 661 42.89 40.14 -17.33
N ARG A 662 41.72 40.68 -17.64
CA ARG A 662 40.55 40.88 -16.74
C ARG A 662 40.74 41.96 -15.66
N VAL A 663 41.90 42.49 -15.44
CA VAL A 663 42.12 43.48 -14.40
C VAL A 663 41.93 44.88 -15.00
N LEU A 664 41.08 45.69 -14.38
CA LEU A 664 40.94 47.11 -14.74
C LEU A 664 42.20 47.83 -14.30
N VAL A 665 42.99 48.32 -15.26
CA VAL A 665 44.32 48.91 -15.00
C VAL A 665 44.33 50.43 -14.98
N GLU A 666 43.26 51.03 -15.55
CA GLU A 666 43.10 52.48 -15.54
C GLU A 666 41.75 52.87 -15.06
N CYS A 667 41.61 54.07 -14.50
CA CYS A 667 40.34 54.65 -14.13
C CYS A 667 39.43 54.79 -15.36
N GLY A 668 38.26 54.18 -15.33
CA GLY A 668 37.31 54.32 -16.41
C GLY A 668 36.94 55.79 -16.67
N LYS A 669 36.83 56.14 -17.93
CA LYS A 669 36.37 57.46 -18.34
C LYS A 669 34.95 57.36 -18.80
N ARG A 670 34.10 58.30 -18.39
CA ARG A 670 32.70 58.40 -18.85
C ARG A 670 32.45 59.78 -19.45
N TYR A 671 31.63 59.81 -20.44
CA TYR A 671 31.26 61.01 -21.16
C TYR A 671 29.76 61.11 -21.28
N ASP A 672 29.20 62.33 -21.32
CA ASP A 672 27.80 62.56 -21.69
C ASP A 672 27.63 62.49 -23.21
N ASP A 673 26.42 62.61 -23.68
CA ASP A 673 26.06 62.55 -25.11
C ASP A 673 26.56 63.75 -25.95
N THR A 674 27.04 64.79 -25.30
CA THR A 674 27.76 65.90 -25.95
C THR A 674 29.24 65.61 -26.15
N GLY A 675 29.79 64.57 -25.48
CA GLY A 675 31.21 64.21 -25.47
C GLY A 675 32.01 64.86 -24.35
N LYS A 676 31.37 65.49 -23.39
CA LYS A 676 31.99 66.04 -22.18
C LYS A 676 32.28 64.96 -21.19
N GLN A 677 33.50 64.90 -20.65
CA GLN A 677 33.86 63.89 -19.64
C GLN A 677 33.13 64.18 -18.32
N THR A 678 32.43 63.13 -17.78
CA THR A 678 31.63 63.19 -16.53
C THR A 678 32.28 62.36 -15.41
N PHE A 679 33.20 61.42 -15.72
CA PHE A 679 33.92 60.60 -14.76
C PHE A 679 35.34 60.25 -15.33
N PRO A 680 36.44 60.21 -14.52
CA PRO A 680 36.37 60.49 -13.09
C PRO A 680 35.98 61.94 -12.85
N GLY A 681 35.16 62.16 -11.81
CA GLY A 681 34.92 63.48 -11.24
C GLY A 681 36.17 64.05 -10.60
N PRO A 682 36.09 65.29 -10.04
CA PRO A 682 37.22 65.93 -9.40
C PRO A 682 37.81 65.19 -8.20
N GLU A 683 37.14 64.16 -7.67
CA GLU A 683 37.58 63.43 -6.47
C GLU A 683 38.52 62.24 -6.73
N GLY A 684 38.85 61.94 -7.98
CA GLY A 684 39.78 60.85 -8.33
C GLY A 684 39.13 59.47 -8.43
N CYS A 685 39.94 58.45 -8.78
CA CYS A 685 39.50 57.08 -8.95
C CYS A 685 39.62 56.23 -7.68
N PRO A 686 38.66 55.42 -7.35
CA PRO A 686 38.84 54.40 -6.34
C PRO A 686 39.89 53.38 -6.80
N PRO A 687 40.62 52.72 -5.86
CA PRO A 687 41.63 51.72 -6.21
C PRO A 687 41.03 50.60 -7.07
N PRO A 688 41.81 49.99 -7.98
CA PRO A 688 41.29 48.96 -8.87
C PRO A 688 40.72 47.78 -8.10
N ARG A 689 39.42 47.55 -8.26
CA ARG A 689 38.73 46.35 -7.75
C ARG A 689 38.77 45.27 -8.83
N LYS A 690 39.16 44.04 -8.46
CA LYS A 690 38.83 42.86 -9.27
C LYS A 690 37.32 42.83 -9.41
N VAL A 691 36.81 43.02 -10.60
CA VAL A 691 35.38 42.96 -10.89
C VAL A 691 35.15 41.61 -11.51
N ASP A 692 34.76 40.63 -10.66
CA ASP A 692 34.14 39.42 -11.14
C ASP A 692 32.67 39.76 -11.50
N TYR A 693 32.41 40.10 -12.74
CA TYR A 693 31.04 40.12 -13.25
C TYR A 693 30.63 38.68 -13.54
N PRO A 694 29.44 38.22 -13.02
CA PRO A 694 28.88 36.97 -13.47
C PRO A 694 28.62 37.07 -14.97
N ILE A 695 29.12 36.13 -15.73
CA ILE A 695 28.83 35.95 -17.13
C ILE A 695 27.34 35.62 -17.23
N GLY A 696 26.52 36.66 -17.38
CA GLY A 696 25.10 36.51 -17.70
C GLY A 696 24.96 36.50 -19.22
N LEU A 697 24.87 35.34 -19.82
CA LEU A 697 24.20 35.03 -21.09
C LEU A 697 23.54 33.70 -20.96
#